data_9121da7e8fd392b2cc60e2f585fc7de8
#
_entry.id   9121da7e8fd392b2cc60e2f585fc7de8
#
_cell.length_a   1.000
_cell.length_b   1.000
_cell.length_c   1.000
_cell.angle_alpha   90.00
_cell.angle_beta   90.00
_cell.angle_gamma   90.00
#
_symmetry.space_group_name_H-M   'P 1'
#
loop_
_entity.id
_entity.type
_entity.pdbx_description
1 polymer ?
#
loop_
_entity_poly.entity_id
_entity_poly.type
_entity_poly.pdbx_seq_one_letter_code
_entity_poly.pdbx_strand_id
1 'polypeptide(L)'
;MNMQTFRNFNCLRTLALLSLLVVFTTSAAVAADVHGTVTNAQGGEPLGKIQVAIAGTGFIAATGADGKFHFSHVPPGTYVLQISGVGYRTLSVPFQLAAADESKEFLLTLAPDNFRRTDVVEVRSDVFEAKDWPAVGDLTLTSSELQQTSTVLANDPFRSLQALPGVSASANNDFLAQFSVMGAPYEQVGVYVDDVLVPNLLHSVANVSDAPTLSLLTGNDVEELRLMPVAYPVRYADGSGAALAIRTRTGSDGHPLFHGSVGIADSEFLGEGGFGHAHKGTWLLDARKSYLGYLERLLAGTRFSQDGFYDADLKLTYSITPTQTLSLLAMGGQISINDPSPPPIDNPNILKTGSNDLAIARLGWRWIPTANILVEAHAAFVRTAFEQDKAAAQLINRSLDREWSSGTNVSWNWRRGMILQAGYSLRRPTQDSEDNFFSSSGQPPMSFSSHSSDVRQDAYLQHSSHLWKNRFRLEGGLRWARLDTLRVQPVTGQLSLSYQAARATQFEAAWGRYAQLPPSGVISELPATSSQYVLAVEQRLGERSRFRAEAFDRQNEQREDIFLLSPTPLKQSALFGRDYSRGLQFMLQRRSENRLSGWLGYTLVFARSRTYEIPLPPPLGSFGQNTPYSPTFADQRHTVNLFASYRFKPTVRFSVKGLYGSGFPVNTFPPPILRIGPYERLDLRADKSWLFRKWKLSLYGELLNATNHDNRRFAGLGFNSTTKQFVLFTNNGIPATPTVGLAFDF
;
A
#
# COMPACT_ATOMS: atom_id res chain seq x y z
N MET A 1 -14.20 55.47 31.20
CA MET A 1 -13.53 56.76 30.87
C MET A 1 -12.47 56.46 29.82
N ASN A 2 -12.73 56.98 28.64
CA ASN A 2 -11.90 57.16 27.42
C ASN A 2 -11.30 55.89 26.77
N MET A 3 -11.84 55.44 25.64
CA MET A 3 -11.98 56.02 24.31
C MET A 3 -10.68 56.64 23.71
N GLN A 4 -10.11 55.91 22.76
CA GLN A 4 -9.44 56.38 21.54
C GLN A 4 -8.97 55.16 20.76
N THR A 5 -9.61 54.79 19.76
CA THR A 5 -9.93 55.21 18.38
C THR A 5 -8.97 54.65 17.36
N PHE A 6 -9.54 53.82 16.55
CA PHE A 6 -9.40 53.74 15.09
C PHE A 6 -8.38 54.69 14.46
N ARG A 7 -7.36 54.12 13.86
CA ARG A 7 -6.75 54.57 12.59
C ARG A 7 -5.71 53.52 12.17
N ASN A 8 -6.04 52.74 11.15
CA ASN A 8 -5.17 52.40 10.03
C ASN A 8 -5.85 51.34 9.15
N PHE A 9 -6.89 51.81 8.46
CA PHE A 9 -7.52 51.10 7.35
C PHE A 9 -7.34 51.91 6.08
N ASN A 10 -6.10 52.17 5.63
CA ASN A 10 -5.84 52.84 4.36
C ASN A 10 -4.58 52.36 3.63
N CYS A 11 -4.00 51.23 3.97
CA CYS A 11 -2.84 50.70 3.23
C CYS A 11 -3.15 49.51 2.29
N LEU A 12 -4.41 49.06 2.25
CA LEU A 12 -4.84 47.92 1.40
C LEU A 12 -5.55 48.34 0.09
N ARG A 13 -5.74 49.62 -0.13
CA ARG A 13 -6.39 50.11 -1.38
C ARG A 13 -5.44 50.59 -2.48
N THR A 14 -4.15 50.75 -2.21
CA THR A 14 -3.15 51.18 -3.20
C THR A 14 -2.35 50.04 -3.83
N LEU A 15 -2.45 48.82 -3.35
CA LEU A 15 -1.83 47.62 -3.96
C LEU A 15 -2.73 46.89 -4.97
N ALA A 16 -4.00 47.24 -5.06
CA ALA A 16 -4.95 46.59 -5.97
C ALA A 16 -5.09 47.27 -7.34
N LEU A 17 -4.40 48.35 -7.58
CA LEU A 17 -4.48 49.14 -8.85
C LEU A 17 -3.20 49.13 -9.68
N LEU A 18 -2.13 48.44 -9.27
CA LEU A 18 -0.88 48.32 -10.03
C LEU A 18 -0.66 46.98 -10.70
N SER A 19 -1.62 46.05 -10.63
CA SER A 19 -1.51 44.72 -11.27
C SER A 19 -2.38 44.54 -12.53
N LEU A 20 -2.90 45.59 -13.10
CA LEU A 20 -3.80 45.49 -14.27
C LEU A 20 -3.26 46.21 -15.51
N LEU A 21 -1.97 45.99 -15.82
CA LEU A 21 -1.46 46.34 -17.17
C LEU A 21 -0.29 45.45 -17.57
N VAL A 22 -0.51 44.11 -17.60
CA VAL A 22 0.33 43.22 -18.39
C VAL A 22 -0.41 43.01 -19.73
N VAL A 23 0.02 43.71 -20.71
CA VAL A 23 -0.37 43.53 -22.12
C VAL A 23 -0.04 42.11 -22.50
N PHE A 24 -1.06 41.25 -22.67
CA PHE A 24 -0.93 39.96 -23.31
C PHE A 24 -0.62 40.18 -24.78
N THR A 25 0.66 40.17 -25.14
CA THR A 25 1.04 39.82 -26.51
C THR A 25 0.80 38.30 -26.66
N THR A 26 -0.36 37.93 -27.17
CA THR A 26 -0.62 36.61 -27.67
C THR A 26 0.22 36.39 -28.92
N SER A 27 1.46 35.96 -28.75
CA SER A 27 2.17 35.29 -29.85
C SER A 27 1.36 34.04 -30.19
N ALA A 28 0.75 34.00 -31.34
CA ALA A 28 0.17 32.81 -31.91
C ALA A 28 1.32 31.80 -32.02
N ALA A 29 1.41 30.86 -31.07
CA ALA A 29 2.38 29.77 -31.13
C ALA A 29 1.93 28.87 -32.29
N VAL A 30 2.67 28.90 -33.39
CA VAL A 30 2.49 27.95 -34.48
C VAL A 30 2.78 26.55 -33.92
N ALA A 31 1.80 25.68 -33.93
CA ALA A 31 1.92 24.29 -33.46
C ALA A 31 2.48 23.45 -34.60
N ALA A 32 3.45 22.61 -34.31
CA ALA A 32 4.13 21.77 -35.29
C ALA A 32 3.59 20.33 -35.29
N ASP A 33 3.73 19.64 -36.41
CA ASP A 33 3.44 18.21 -36.51
C ASP A 33 4.69 17.38 -36.21
N VAL A 34 4.54 16.34 -35.36
CA VAL A 34 5.61 15.40 -35.01
C VAL A 34 5.23 14.04 -35.55
N HIS A 35 6.03 13.49 -36.45
CA HIS A 35 5.78 12.18 -37.05
C HIS A 35 7.09 11.40 -37.21
N GLY A 36 6.95 10.09 -37.48
CA GLY A 36 8.13 9.25 -37.67
C GLY A 36 7.80 7.80 -37.91
N THR A 37 8.87 7.00 -38.05
CA THR A 37 8.79 5.55 -38.30
C THR A 37 9.63 4.84 -37.23
N VAL A 38 9.08 3.74 -36.69
CA VAL A 38 9.77 2.87 -35.73
C VAL A 38 10.09 1.54 -36.40
N THR A 39 11.35 1.12 -36.37
CA THR A 39 11.84 -0.13 -36.97
C THR A 39 12.61 -0.98 -35.97
N ASN A 40 12.72 -2.28 -36.23
CA ASN A 40 13.52 -3.21 -35.46
C ASN A 40 15.02 -3.03 -35.76
N ALA A 41 15.85 -2.87 -34.73
CA ALA A 41 17.30 -2.71 -34.88
C ALA A 41 18.03 -3.94 -35.44
N GLN A 42 17.44 -5.14 -35.38
CA GLN A 42 18.05 -6.37 -35.85
C GLN A 42 17.68 -6.70 -37.31
N GLY A 43 16.44 -6.43 -37.72
CA GLY A 43 15.92 -6.82 -39.02
C GLY A 43 15.54 -5.65 -39.92
N GLY A 44 15.43 -4.42 -39.39
CA GLY A 44 15.00 -3.23 -40.12
C GLY A 44 13.51 -3.21 -40.48
N GLU A 45 12.74 -4.26 -40.10
CA GLU A 45 11.32 -4.31 -40.35
C GLU A 45 10.54 -3.26 -39.55
N PRO A 46 9.46 -2.69 -40.11
CA PRO A 46 8.64 -1.73 -39.39
C PRO A 46 7.90 -2.40 -38.22
N LEU A 47 7.87 -1.71 -37.07
CA LEU A 47 7.25 -2.21 -35.86
C LEU A 47 5.87 -1.57 -35.66
N GLY A 48 4.85 -2.37 -35.83
CA GLY A 48 3.45 -1.99 -35.55
C GLY A 48 3.10 -2.15 -34.07
N LYS A 49 2.11 -1.36 -33.62
CA LYS A 49 1.61 -1.35 -32.23
C LYS A 49 2.66 -0.96 -31.17
N ILE A 50 3.71 -0.27 -31.58
CA ILE A 50 4.67 0.35 -30.68
C ILE A 50 4.08 1.66 -30.17
N GLN A 51 4.12 1.87 -28.89
CA GLN A 51 3.66 3.11 -28.33
C GLN A 51 4.73 4.19 -28.44
N VAL A 52 4.30 5.36 -28.87
CA VAL A 52 5.08 6.58 -28.94
C VAL A 52 4.35 7.64 -28.12
N ALA A 53 5.03 8.24 -27.16
CA ALA A 53 4.47 9.27 -26.29
C ALA A 53 5.43 10.45 -26.17
N ILE A 54 4.89 11.66 -26.10
CA ILE A 54 5.67 12.85 -25.70
C ILE A 54 5.54 12.98 -24.18
N ALA A 55 6.61 12.67 -23.47
CA ALA A 55 6.63 12.60 -22.01
C ALA A 55 6.14 13.90 -21.36
N GLY A 56 5.29 13.78 -20.35
CA GLY A 56 4.71 14.93 -19.63
C GLY A 56 3.61 15.67 -20.40
N THR A 57 3.11 15.10 -21.51
CA THR A 57 2.02 15.69 -22.31
C THR A 57 0.91 14.64 -22.55
N GLY A 58 -0.21 15.06 -23.16
CA GLY A 58 -1.27 14.16 -23.57
C GLY A 58 -1.08 13.54 -24.99
N PHE A 59 0.08 13.73 -25.63
CA PHE A 59 0.36 13.20 -26.96
C PHE A 59 0.85 11.75 -26.87
N ILE A 60 -0.03 10.81 -27.18
CA ILE A 60 0.25 9.36 -27.20
C ILE A 60 -0.34 8.78 -28.48
N ALA A 61 0.44 7.98 -29.21
CA ALA A 61 0.02 7.27 -30.40
C ALA A 61 0.63 5.87 -30.42
N ALA A 62 -0.04 4.92 -31.06
CA ALA A 62 0.53 3.62 -31.41
C ALA A 62 0.91 3.62 -32.90
N THR A 63 2.06 2.98 -33.22
CA THR A 63 2.47 2.84 -34.62
C THR A 63 1.51 1.95 -35.39
N GLY A 64 1.24 2.33 -36.66
CA GLY A 64 0.53 1.48 -37.62
C GLY A 64 1.33 0.23 -37.99
N ALA A 65 0.73 -0.65 -38.81
CA ALA A 65 1.44 -1.84 -39.31
C ALA A 65 2.69 -1.51 -40.18
N ASP A 66 2.76 -0.30 -40.68
CA ASP A 66 3.91 0.29 -41.40
C ASP A 66 4.95 0.95 -40.47
N GLY A 67 4.79 0.82 -39.16
CA GLY A 67 5.67 1.39 -38.14
C GLY A 67 5.53 2.90 -37.96
N LYS A 68 4.58 3.59 -38.62
CA LYS A 68 4.46 5.03 -38.59
C LYS A 68 3.59 5.53 -37.42
N PHE A 69 3.96 6.70 -36.91
CA PHE A 69 3.19 7.46 -35.91
C PHE A 69 3.10 8.94 -36.30
N HIS A 70 2.09 9.65 -35.78
CA HIS A 70 1.88 11.07 -36.05
C HIS A 70 1.17 11.75 -34.86
N PHE A 71 1.69 12.93 -34.47
CA PHE A 71 1.07 13.85 -33.53
C PHE A 71 0.84 15.17 -34.24
N SER A 72 -0.37 15.69 -34.23
CA SER A 72 -0.70 17.00 -34.80
C SER A 72 -0.76 18.07 -33.72
N HIS A 73 -0.37 19.28 -34.09
CA HIS A 73 -0.51 20.47 -33.26
C HIS A 73 0.26 20.40 -31.92
N VAL A 74 1.49 19.93 -31.93
CA VAL A 74 2.38 19.95 -30.76
C VAL A 74 2.91 21.38 -30.56
N PRO A 75 2.72 22.01 -29.39
CA PRO A 75 3.22 23.36 -29.16
C PRO A 75 4.75 23.42 -29.20
N PRO A 76 5.37 24.56 -29.52
CA PRO A 76 6.81 24.74 -29.37
C PRO A 76 7.28 24.48 -27.93
N GLY A 77 8.41 23.81 -27.77
CA GLY A 77 8.93 23.46 -26.45
C GLY A 77 10.05 22.43 -26.50
N THR A 78 10.61 22.11 -25.35
CA THR A 78 11.58 21.02 -25.17
C THR A 78 10.85 19.79 -24.63
N TYR A 79 10.98 18.67 -25.31
CA TYR A 79 10.25 17.44 -25.06
C TYR A 79 11.17 16.23 -25.02
N VAL A 80 10.64 15.13 -24.51
CA VAL A 80 11.25 13.79 -24.64
C VAL A 80 10.23 12.88 -25.32
N LEU A 81 10.58 12.35 -26.49
CA LEU A 81 9.81 11.32 -27.16
C LEU A 81 10.17 9.99 -26.53
N GLN A 82 9.21 9.30 -25.96
CA GLN A 82 9.35 8.00 -25.34
C GLN A 82 8.68 6.94 -26.21
N ILE A 83 9.46 5.92 -26.59
CA ILE A 83 9.03 4.85 -27.46
C ILE A 83 9.17 3.54 -26.69
N SER A 84 8.08 2.78 -26.56
CA SER A 84 8.05 1.52 -25.83
C SER A 84 7.24 0.47 -26.57
N GLY A 85 7.68 -0.77 -26.46
CA GLY A 85 7.00 -1.92 -27.07
C GLY A 85 7.41 -3.21 -26.38
N VAL A 86 6.49 -4.18 -26.34
CA VAL A 86 6.74 -5.49 -25.75
C VAL A 86 7.91 -6.17 -26.45
N GLY A 87 8.89 -6.63 -25.69
CA GLY A 87 10.10 -7.28 -26.23
C GLY A 87 11.15 -6.33 -26.78
N TYR A 88 11.01 -5.00 -26.58
CA TYR A 88 11.97 -4.00 -27.05
C TYR A 88 12.41 -3.09 -25.89
N ARG A 89 13.65 -2.59 -25.96
CA ARG A 89 14.16 -1.60 -25.01
C ARG A 89 13.44 -0.28 -25.20
N THR A 90 12.95 0.31 -24.13
CA THR A 90 12.36 1.65 -24.17
C THR A 90 13.41 2.65 -24.66
N LEU A 91 13.08 3.41 -25.69
CA LEU A 91 13.92 4.46 -26.26
C LEU A 91 13.38 5.83 -25.84
N SER A 92 14.23 6.68 -25.29
CA SER A 92 13.90 8.06 -24.92
C SER A 92 14.74 9.02 -25.75
N VAL A 93 14.12 9.86 -26.57
CA VAL A 93 14.79 10.79 -27.48
C VAL A 93 14.42 12.21 -27.09
N PRO A 94 15.32 13.00 -26.51
CA PRO A 94 15.07 14.41 -26.26
C PRO A 94 15.03 15.19 -27.58
N PHE A 95 14.06 16.09 -27.71
CA PHE A 95 13.96 16.95 -28.88
C PHE A 95 13.40 18.33 -28.52
N GLN A 96 13.67 19.29 -29.38
CA GLN A 96 13.15 20.64 -29.26
C GLN A 96 12.36 21.00 -30.52
N LEU A 97 11.17 21.59 -30.32
CA LEU A 97 10.36 22.22 -31.36
C LEU A 97 10.53 23.72 -31.21
N ALA A 98 11.08 24.37 -32.24
CA ALA A 98 11.13 25.83 -32.32
C ALA A 98 9.78 26.38 -32.81
N ALA A 99 9.52 27.66 -32.53
CA ALA A 99 8.29 28.33 -32.94
C ALA A 99 8.13 28.47 -34.49
N ALA A 100 9.22 28.22 -35.22
CA ALA A 100 9.26 28.28 -36.69
C ALA A 100 9.18 26.88 -37.35
N ASP A 101 9.16 25.79 -36.55
CA ASP A 101 9.09 24.43 -37.09
C ASP A 101 7.64 24.13 -37.55
N GLU A 102 7.47 23.73 -38.80
CA GLU A 102 6.19 23.28 -39.32
C GLU A 102 5.97 21.78 -39.08
N SER A 103 7.05 20.99 -39.12
CA SER A 103 7.02 19.54 -38.82
C SER A 103 8.38 19.01 -38.35
N LYS A 104 8.37 17.91 -37.60
CA LYS A 104 9.58 17.18 -37.18
C LYS A 104 9.44 15.71 -37.43
N GLU A 105 10.35 15.14 -38.20
CA GLU A 105 10.37 13.70 -38.54
C GLU A 105 11.40 12.96 -37.70
N PHE A 106 11.04 11.72 -37.29
CA PHE A 106 11.92 10.80 -36.55
C PHE A 106 12.03 9.45 -37.25
N LEU A 107 13.25 8.99 -37.43
CA LEU A 107 13.57 7.60 -37.78
C LEU A 107 14.11 6.90 -36.53
N LEU A 108 13.33 6.02 -35.96
CA LEU A 108 13.61 5.42 -34.66
C LEU A 108 13.83 3.92 -34.81
N THR A 109 14.87 3.41 -34.14
CA THR A 109 15.14 1.96 -34.12
C THR A 109 15.07 1.45 -32.70
N LEU A 110 14.23 0.42 -32.46
CA LEU A 110 14.14 -0.27 -31.18
C LEU A 110 14.98 -1.55 -31.21
N ALA A 111 15.86 -1.67 -30.21
CA ALA A 111 16.62 -2.89 -30.01
C ALA A 111 15.75 -3.92 -29.25
N PRO A 112 15.66 -5.19 -29.71
CA PRO A 112 15.03 -6.24 -28.94
C PRO A 112 15.68 -6.39 -27.57
N ASP A 113 14.88 -6.59 -26.53
CA ASP A 113 15.36 -6.81 -25.17
C ASP A 113 15.29 -8.29 -24.82
N ASN A 114 16.29 -9.04 -25.24
CA ASN A 114 16.33 -10.49 -25.07
C ASN A 114 16.73 -10.92 -23.63
N PHE A 115 16.96 -9.99 -22.69
CA PHE A 115 17.56 -10.30 -21.38
C PHE A 115 16.98 -9.55 -20.20
N ARG A 116 15.94 -8.79 -20.40
CA ARG A 116 15.22 -8.22 -19.28
C ARG A 116 13.94 -9.01 -19.08
N ARG A 117 13.71 -9.50 -17.87
CA ARG A 117 12.39 -9.41 -17.29
C ARG A 117 11.88 -8.07 -17.74
N THR A 118 10.91 -8.09 -18.60
CA THR A 118 10.32 -6.87 -19.12
C THR A 118 9.78 -6.14 -17.90
N ASP A 119 10.53 -5.15 -17.40
CA ASP A 119 9.90 -3.97 -16.87
C ASP A 119 9.18 -3.34 -18.07
N VAL A 120 8.18 -4.05 -18.56
CA VAL A 120 7.15 -3.50 -19.39
C VAL A 120 6.44 -2.56 -18.44
N VAL A 121 6.85 -1.31 -18.47
CA VAL A 121 5.87 -0.26 -18.35
C VAL A 121 4.98 -0.54 -19.56
N GLU A 122 4.02 -1.45 -19.37
CA GLU A 122 2.91 -1.62 -20.27
C GLU A 122 2.14 -0.33 -20.15
N VAL A 123 2.60 0.67 -20.92
CA VAL A 123 1.76 1.84 -21.18
C VAL A 123 0.66 1.26 -22.08
N ARG A 124 -0.27 0.55 -21.44
CA ARG A 124 -1.48 0.13 -22.08
C ARG A 124 -2.15 1.40 -22.56
N SER A 125 -2.36 1.49 -23.85
CA SER A 125 -3.14 2.55 -24.50
C SER A 125 -4.61 2.56 -24.05
N ASP A 126 -4.90 1.96 -22.91
CA ASP A 126 -6.20 1.92 -22.30
C ASP A 126 -6.47 3.24 -21.59
N VAL A 127 -7.44 3.95 -22.12
CA VAL A 127 -7.99 5.20 -21.60
C VAL A 127 -8.32 5.13 -20.12
N PHE A 128 -8.44 3.93 -19.54
CA PHE A 128 -8.85 3.67 -18.18
C PHE A 128 -7.68 3.36 -17.22
N GLU A 129 -6.58 2.79 -17.68
CA GLU A 129 -5.41 2.52 -16.82
C GLU A 129 -4.57 3.78 -16.52
N ALA A 130 -4.53 4.72 -17.45
CA ALA A 130 -3.95 6.05 -17.20
C ALA A 130 -4.83 6.93 -16.28
N LYS A 131 -5.95 6.42 -15.78
CA LYS A 131 -7.03 7.23 -15.18
C LYS A 131 -7.37 6.93 -13.73
N ASP A 132 -6.74 5.98 -13.10
CA ASP A 132 -6.60 6.02 -11.65
C ASP A 132 -5.65 7.19 -11.33
N TRP A 133 -6.20 8.38 -11.45
CA TRP A 133 -5.49 9.60 -11.10
C TRP A 133 -5.08 9.47 -9.63
N PRO A 134 -3.82 9.70 -9.29
CA PRO A 134 -3.42 9.60 -7.92
C PRO A 134 -4.34 10.49 -7.08
N ALA A 135 -4.95 9.92 -6.04
CA ALA A 135 -5.65 10.70 -5.04
C ALA A 135 -4.66 11.64 -4.36
N VAL A 136 -5.16 12.65 -3.68
CA VAL A 136 -4.30 13.59 -2.95
C VAL A 136 -3.47 12.79 -1.93
N GLY A 137 -2.15 12.86 -2.03
CA GLY A 137 -1.24 12.16 -1.10
C GLY A 137 -0.83 10.73 -1.48
N ASP A 138 -1.24 10.20 -2.61
CA ASP A 138 -0.91 8.84 -3.02
C ASP A 138 0.60 8.60 -3.14
N LEU A 139 1.03 7.48 -2.58
CA LEU A 139 2.39 6.95 -2.68
C LEU A 139 2.36 5.64 -3.45
N THR A 140 2.98 5.63 -4.62
CA THR A 140 3.01 4.46 -5.50
C THR A 140 4.41 3.88 -5.58
N LEU A 141 4.53 2.57 -5.40
CA LEU A 141 5.72 1.77 -5.70
C LEU A 141 5.43 0.85 -6.89
N THR A 142 6.21 1.02 -7.94
CA THR A 142 6.19 0.12 -9.09
C THR A 142 7.00 -1.15 -8.81
N SER A 143 6.81 -2.21 -9.61
CA SER A 143 7.61 -3.45 -9.51
C SER A 143 9.11 -3.17 -9.45
N SER A 144 9.62 -2.24 -10.27
CA SER A 144 11.04 -1.89 -10.27
C SER A 144 11.49 -1.17 -8.99
N GLU A 145 10.67 -0.32 -8.40
CA GLU A 145 10.94 0.34 -7.12
C GLU A 145 10.87 -0.66 -5.95
N LEU A 146 9.92 -1.60 -5.99
CA LEU A 146 9.82 -2.69 -5.01
C LEU A 146 11.09 -3.55 -5.01
N GLN A 147 11.56 -3.98 -6.17
CA GLN A 147 12.81 -4.74 -6.28
C GLN A 147 14.06 -3.97 -5.82
N GLN A 148 14.07 -2.63 -6.00
CA GLN A 148 15.17 -1.79 -5.53
C GLN A 148 15.14 -1.57 -4.02
N THR A 149 13.97 -1.53 -3.40
CA THR A 149 13.78 -1.35 -1.96
C THR A 149 13.75 -2.66 -1.18
N SER A 150 13.62 -3.81 -1.86
CA SER A 150 13.67 -5.12 -1.23
C SER A 150 15.01 -5.34 -0.52
N THR A 151 14.98 -6.02 0.61
CA THR A 151 16.15 -6.36 1.40
C THR A 151 16.40 -7.86 1.34
N VAL A 152 17.61 -8.29 1.69
CA VAL A 152 17.95 -9.72 1.80
C VAL A 152 17.14 -10.44 2.87
N LEU A 153 16.55 -9.69 3.83
CA LEU A 153 15.68 -10.29 4.84
C LEU A 153 14.39 -10.84 4.25
N ALA A 154 13.89 -10.22 3.21
CA ALA A 154 12.81 -10.75 2.38
C ALA A 154 12.52 -9.82 1.19
N ASN A 155 12.13 -10.40 0.07
CA ASN A 155 11.50 -9.70 -1.03
C ASN A 155 10.03 -9.41 -0.68
N ASP A 156 9.79 -8.55 0.32
CA ASP A 156 8.48 -8.30 0.91
C ASP A 156 7.98 -6.89 0.58
N PRO A 157 6.84 -6.73 -0.12
CA PRO A 157 6.31 -5.43 -0.50
C PRO A 157 5.91 -4.56 0.70
N PHE A 158 5.46 -5.14 1.84
CA PHE A 158 5.10 -4.37 3.02
C PHE A 158 6.32 -3.79 3.74
N ARG A 159 7.44 -4.50 3.72
CA ARG A 159 8.72 -3.95 4.21
C ARG A 159 9.25 -2.84 3.30
N SER A 160 8.96 -2.92 2.02
CA SER A 160 9.27 -1.83 1.08
C SER A 160 8.44 -0.59 1.37
N LEU A 161 7.16 -0.75 1.79
CA LEU A 161 6.32 0.37 2.24
C LEU A 161 6.90 1.11 3.43
N GLN A 162 7.57 0.43 4.37
CA GLN A 162 8.18 1.07 5.55
C GLN A 162 9.27 2.08 5.19
N ALA A 163 9.79 2.06 3.95
CA ALA A 163 10.70 3.08 3.44
C ALA A 163 9.99 4.35 2.95
N LEU A 164 8.66 4.34 2.79
CA LEU A 164 7.89 5.49 2.33
C LEU A 164 7.68 6.51 3.45
N PRO A 165 7.60 7.82 3.13
CA PRO A 165 7.27 8.85 4.09
C PRO A 165 5.92 8.60 4.76
N GLY A 166 5.82 8.88 6.06
CA GLY A 166 4.60 8.68 6.84
C GLY A 166 4.28 7.22 7.19
N VAL A 167 5.11 6.29 6.74
CA VAL A 167 5.00 4.87 7.09
C VAL A 167 6.07 4.52 8.11
N SER A 168 5.68 3.84 9.18
CA SER A 168 6.61 3.34 10.19
C SER A 168 6.42 1.85 10.42
N ALA A 169 7.50 1.15 10.75
CA ALA A 169 7.44 -0.23 11.20
C ALA A 169 6.63 -0.30 12.51
N SER A 170 5.79 -1.31 12.66
CA SER A 170 5.04 -1.51 13.90
C SER A 170 5.98 -1.77 15.06
N ALA A 171 5.79 -1.06 16.16
CA ALA A 171 6.52 -1.23 17.43
C ALA A 171 8.07 -1.23 17.31
N ASN A 172 8.65 -0.55 16.31
CA ASN A 172 10.11 -0.55 16.02
C ASN A 172 10.69 -1.96 15.81
N ASN A 173 9.93 -2.88 15.25
CA ASN A 173 10.33 -4.27 15.10
C ASN A 173 10.88 -4.54 13.70
N ASP A 174 12.15 -4.94 13.63
CA ASP A 174 12.86 -5.26 12.39
C ASP A 174 12.32 -6.49 11.64
N PHE A 175 11.60 -7.36 12.33
CA PHE A 175 11.08 -8.60 11.77
C PHE A 175 9.59 -8.57 11.43
N LEU A 176 8.89 -7.46 11.72
CA LEU A 176 7.47 -7.31 11.38
C LEU A 176 7.29 -6.65 10.02
N ALA A 177 6.48 -7.26 9.17
CA ALA A 177 5.97 -6.62 7.95
C ALA A 177 4.82 -5.66 8.23
N GLN A 178 4.18 -5.74 9.38
CA GLN A 178 3.17 -4.77 9.81
C GLN A 178 3.73 -3.34 9.84
N PHE A 179 2.89 -2.40 9.45
CA PHE A 179 3.25 -0.99 9.39
C PHE A 179 2.10 -0.13 9.92
N SER A 180 2.41 1.09 10.28
CA SER A 180 1.41 2.13 10.54
C SER A 180 1.56 3.27 9.52
N VAL A 181 0.45 3.93 9.20
CA VAL A 181 0.38 4.98 8.19
C VAL A 181 -0.06 6.27 8.84
N MET A 182 0.84 7.26 8.96
CA MET A 182 0.54 8.55 9.59
C MET A 182 -0.17 8.38 10.95
N GLY A 183 0.30 7.44 11.78
CA GLY A 183 -0.28 7.15 13.09
C GLY A 183 -1.57 6.33 13.08
N ALA A 184 -2.02 5.79 11.93
CA ALA A 184 -3.02 4.73 11.88
C ALA A 184 -2.34 3.38 11.96
N PRO A 185 -2.74 2.50 12.86
CA PRO A 185 -2.22 1.13 12.92
C PRO A 185 -2.71 0.31 11.72
N TYR A 186 -2.06 -0.84 11.49
CA TYR A 186 -2.33 -1.72 10.35
C TYR A 186 -3.80 -2.16 10.25
N GLU A 187 -4.44 -2.40 11.39
CA GLU A 187 -5.83 -2.84 11.49
C GLU A 187 -6.84 -1.79 10.97
N GLN A 188 -6.42 -0.53 10.86
CA GLN A 188 -7.21 0.56 10.26
C GLN A 188 -6.95 0.74 8.77
N VAL A 189 -6.06 -0.06 8.16
CA VAL A 189 -5.72 0.01 6.74
C VAL A 189 -6.54 -1.02 5.96
N GLY A 190 -7.34 -0.54 5.00
CA GLY A 190 -8.02 -1.43 4.05
C GLY A 190 -7.03 -1.94 3.01
N VAL A 191 -6.75 -3.25 3.00
CA VAL A 191 -5.80 -3.88 2.05
C VAL A 191 -6.58 -4.57 0.93
N TYR A 192 -6.34 -4.19 -0.31
CA TYR A 192 -7.01 -4.70 -1.50
C TYR A 192 -6.00 -5.37 -2.44
N VAL A 193 -6.24 -6.63 -2.80
CA VAL A 193 -5.47 -7.37 -3.80
C VAL A 193 -6.34 -7.58 -5.02
N ASP A 194 -5.98 -7.00 -6.17
CA ASP A 194 -6.78 -7.01 -7.39
C ASP A 194 -8.27 -6.71 -7.13
N ASP A 195 -8.55 -5.64 -6.34
CA ASP A 195 -9.89 -5.18 -5.90
C ASP A 195 -10.63 -6.07 -4.89
N VAL A 196 -10.04 -7.13 -4.39
CA VAL A 196 -10.59 -7.93 -3.30
C VAL A 196 -10.04 -7.42 -1.98
N LEU A 197 -10.92 -7.05 -1.04
CA LEU A 197 -10.52 -6.71 0.32
C LEU A 197 -10.02 -7.97 1.04
N VAL A 198 -8.79 -7.92 1.53
CA VAL A 198 -8.17 -8.99 2.32
C VAL A 198 -7.86 -8.45 3.71
N PRO A 199 -8.60 -8.84 4.74
CA PRO A 199 -8.45 -8.25 6.08
C PRO A 199 -7.06 -8.45 6.69
N ASN A 200 -6.42 -9.56 6.41
CA ASN A 200 -5.07 -9.85 6.85
C ASN A 200 -4.29 -10.56 5.73
N LEU A 201 -3.26 -9.91 5.21
CA LEU A 201 -2.39 -10.44 4.15
C LEU A 201 -1.00 -10.82 4.71
N LEU A 202 -0.91 -11.11 5.99
CA LEU A 202 0.34 -11.37 6.68
C LEU A 202 0.44 -12.82 7.14
N HIS A 203 1.63 -13.39 7.01
CA HIS A 203 2.05 -14.56 7.77
C HIS A 203 2.21 -14.16 9.24
N SER A 204 1.13 -14.15 9.99
CA SER A 204 1.10 -13.82 11.41
C SER A 204 0.24 -14.81 12.17
N VAL A 205 0.62 -15.14 13.38
CA VAL A 205 -0.24 -15.92 14.28
C VAL A 205 -1.04 -14.95 15.15
N ALA A 206 -2.34 -15.17 15.24
CA ALA A 206 -3.24 -14.31 16.00
C ALA A 206 -2.75 -14.11 17.44
N ASN A 207 -2.95 -12.93 18.01
CA ASN A 207 -2.55 -12.56 19.38
C ASN A 207 -1.05 -12.70 19.68
N VAL A 208 -0.19 -12.87 18.68
CA VAL A 208 1.26 -12.89 18.81
C VAL A 208 1.85 -11.66 18.14
N SER A 209 2.20 -10.67 18.93
CA SER A 209 2.65 -9.35 18.43
C SER A 209 4.14 -9.26 18.13
N ASP A 210 4.95 -10.18 18.63
CA ASP A 210 6.41 -10.15 18.56
C ASP A 210 7.03 -11.27 17.71
N ALA A 211 6.21 -12.16 17.14
CA ALA A 211 6.67 -13.14 16.15
C ALA A 211 6.98 -12.47 14.81
N PRO A 212 8.00 -12.93 14.08
CA PRO A 212 8.29 -12.44 12.74
C PRO A 212 7.09 -12.57 11.81
N THR A 213 6.86 -11.56 10.98
CA THR A 213 5.80 -11.59 9.98
C THR A 213 6.30 -11.13 8.63
N LEU A 214 5.79 -11.72 7.55
CA LEU A 214 5.94 -11.25 6.17
C LEU A 214 4.57 -11.23 5.50
N SER A 215 4.45 -10.51 4.38
CA SER A 215 3.24 -10.59 3.57
C SER A 215 3.18 -11.91 2.81
N LEU A 216 1.96 -12.34 2.45
CA LEU A 216 1.73 -13.49 1.58
C LEU A 216 2.31 -13.27 0.17
N LEU A 217 2.42 -12.03 -0.26
CA LEU A 217 2.96 -11.64 -1.56
C LEU A 217 4.47 -11.46 -1.52
N THR A 218 5.15 -11.81 -2.61
CA THR A 218 6.52 -11.40 -2.87
C THR A 218 6.55 -10.09 -3.65
N GLY A 219 7.67 -9.34 -3.60
CA GLY A 219 7.84 -8.15 -4.43
C GLY A 219 7.86 -8.47 -5.94
N ASN A 220 8.06 -9.76 -6.29
CA ASN A 220 8.05 -10.24 -7.67
C ASN A 220 6.64 -10.47 -8.22
N ASP A 221 5.63 -10.69 -7.36
CA ASP A 221 4.23 -10.86 -7.74
C ASP A 221 3.52 -9.52 -7.96
N VAL A 222 4.06 -8.45 -7.41
CA VAL A 222 3.41 -7.14 -7.42
C VAL A 222 3.82 -6.32 -8.65
N GLU A 223 2.84 -5.89 -9.42
CA GLU A 223 3.00 -4.92 -10.51
C GLU A 223 3.06 -3.49 -9.97
N GLU A 224 2.11 -3.15 -9.11
CA GLU A 224 1.98 -1.85 -8.51
C GLU A 224 1.39 -1.96 -7.10
N LEU A 225 1.95 -1.18 -6.21
CA LEU A 225 1.46 -1.02 -4.87
C LEU A 225 1.16 0.47 -4.66
N ARG A 226 -0.10 0.79 -4.37
CA ARG A 226 -0.58 2.15 -4.17
C ARG A 226 -1.08 2.32 -2.76
N LEU A 227 -0.34 3.08 -1.97
CA LEU A 227 -0.74 3.48 -0.61
C LEU A 227 -1.43 4.84 -0.67
N MET A 228 -2.64 4.91 -0.15
CA MET A 228 -3.49 6.08 -0.06
C MET A 228 -3.67 6.44 1.42
N PRO A 229 -2.86 7.34 1.97
CA PRO A 229 -2.79 7.54 3.42
C PRO A 229 -3.96 8.33 4.01
N VAL A 230 -4.55 9.24 3.25
CA VAL A 230 -5.62 10.15 3.73
C VAL A 230 -6.55 10.52 2.56
N ALA A 231 -7.84 10.65 2.84
CA ALA A 231 -8.87 11.14 1.91
C ALA A 231 -8.90 10.39 0.56
N TYR A 232 -8.83 9.07 0.61
CA TYR A 232 -8.77 8.18 -0.56
C TYR A 232 -10.13 8.01 -1.27
N PRO A 233 -10.16 7.53 -2.53
CA PRO A 233 -11.38 7.31 -3.29
C PRO A 233 -12.38 6.38 -2.59
N VAL A 234 -13.67 6.68 -2.71
CA VAL A 234 -14.76 5.92 -2.04
C VAL A 234 -14.83 4.45 -2.45
N ARG A 235 -14.22 4.07 -3.57
CA ARG A 235 -14.04 2.68 -4.00
C ARG A 235 -13.33 1.83 -2.93
N TYR A 236 -12.39 2.42 -2.16
CA TYR A 236 -11.55 1.74 -1.16
C TYR A 236 -11.96 2.07 0.28
N ALA A 237 -13.22 2.31 0.55
CA ALA A 237 -13.68 2.94 1.78
C ALA A 237 -13.95 1.98 2.96
N ASP A 238 -13.42 0.76 2.97
CA ASP A 238 -13.51 -0.18 4.10
C ASP A 238 -12.22 -0.19 4.94
N GLY A 239 -11.79 0.98 5.35
CA GLY A 239 -10.69 1.25 6.27
C GLY A 239 -10.94 2.59 6.94
N SER A 240 -10.50 2.78 8.17
CA SER A 240 -10.64 4.05 8.90
C SER A 240 -9.36 4.88 8.88
N GLY A 241 -8.21 4.25 8.59
CA GLY A 241 -6.90 4.87 8.60
C GLY A 241 -6.36 5.23 7.23
N ALA A 242 -6.21 4.25 6.38
CA ALA A 242 -5.64 4.35 5.03
C ALA A 242 -6.20 3.26 4.13
N ALA A 243 -5.91 3.33 2.83
CA ALA A 243 -6.16 2.23 1.90
C ALA A 243 -4.86 1.85 1.18
N LEU A 244 -4.67 0.54 0.98
CA LEU A 244 -3.57 -0.04 0.24
C LEU A 244 -4.14 -0.87 -0.90
N ALA A 245 -3.94 -0.45 -2.13
CA ALA A 245 -4.31 -1.20 -3.32
C ALA A 245 -3.07 -1.86 -3.92
N ILE A 246 -3.14 -3.17 -4.11
CA ILE A 246 -2.09 -4.01 -4.67
C ILE A 246 -2.61 -4.59 -5.97
N ARG A 247 -1.90 -4.34 -7.05
CA ARG A 247 -2.13 -4.99 -8.33
C ARG A 247 -1.07 -6.05 -8.54
N THR A 248 -1.50 -7.30 -8.74
CA THR A 248 -0.59 -8.40 -9.00
C THR A 248 -0.19 -8.42 -10.48
N ARG A 249 1.04 -8.88 -10.77
CA ARG A 249 1.55 -9.02 -12.14
C ARG A 249 0.78 -10.06 -12.92
N THR A 250 0.71 -9.88 -14.22
CA THR A 250 0.38 -10.92 -15.19
C THR A 250 1.66 -11.55 -15.71
N GLY A 251 1.64 -12.83 -16.07
CA GLY A 251 2.80 -13.48 -16.68
C GLY A 251 3.18 -12.85 -18.03
N SER A 252 4.39 -13.11 -18.48
CA SER A 252 4.89 -12.74 -19.80
C SER A 252 4.08 -13.42 -20.92
N ASP A 253 3.86 -12.76 -22.03
CA ASP A 253 3.21 -13.34 -23.21
C ASP A 253 4.19 -14.06 -24.17
N GLY A 254 5.49 -14.02 -23.83
CA GLY A 254 6.58 -14.62 -24.61
C GLY A 254 6.91 -16.06 -24.24
N HIS A 255 8.16 -16.43 -24.54
CA HIS A 255 8.73 -17.70 -24.07
C HIS A 255 8.76 -17.76 -22.55
N PRO A 256 8.68 -18.99 -21.97
CA PRO A 256 8.80 -19.15 -20.53
C PRO A 256 10.08 -18.50 -19.98
N LEU A 257 9.93 -17.72 -18.92
CA LEU A 257 10.99 -17.09 -18.15
C LEU A 257 10.97 -17.65 -16.73
N PHE A 258 12.13 -17.89 -16.19
CA PHE A 258 12.27 -18.41 -14.84
C PHE A 258 13.20 -17.52 -14.02
N HIS A 259 12.82 -17.29 -12.80
CA HIS A 259 13.62 -16.59 -11.80
C HIS A 259 13.76 -17.48 -10.58
N GLY A 260 14.97 -17.64 -10.07
CA GLY A 260 15.22 -18.27 -8.79
C GLY A 260 16.07 -17.36 -7.93
N SER A 261 15.77 -17.26 -6.65
CA SER A 261 16.60 -16.54 -5.70
C SER A 261 16.83 -17.36 -4.43
N VAL A 262 18.00 -17.19 -3.83
CA VAL A 262 18.38 -17.77 -2.54
C VAL A 262 19.09 -16.71 -1.74
N GLY A 263 18.49 -16.35 -0.61
CA GLY A 263 19.03 -15.44 0.39
C GLY A 263 19.26 -16.14 1.73
N ILE A 264 19.58 -15.36 2.75
CA ILE A 264 19.75 -15.89 4.12
C ILE A 264 18.42 -16.08 4.87
N ALA A 265 17.33 -15.46 4.39
CA ALA A 265 16.03 -15.49 5.03
C ALA A 265 14.99 -16.32 4.28
N ASP A 266 15.14 -16.45 2.96
CA ASP A 266 14.22 -17.17 2.09
C ASP A 266 14.87 -17.70 0.82
N SER A 267 14.13 -18.57 0.13
CA SER A 267 14.35 -18.97 -1.25
C SER A 267 13.04 -18.84 -2.01
N GLU A 268 13.12 -18.39 -3.25
CA GLU A 268 11.98 -18.10 -4.13
C GLU A 268 12.23 -18.70 -5.52
N PHE A 269 11.17 -19.20 -6.13
CA PHE A 269 11.16 -19.65 -7.51
C PHE A 269 9.92 -19.07 -8.19
N LEU A 270 10.14 -18.33 -9.29
CA LEU A 270 9.07 -17.78 -10.11
C LEU A 270 9.25 -18.25 -11.55
N GLY A 271 8.16 -18.72 -12.13
CA GLY A 271 8.05 -19.03 -13.56
C GLY A 271 6.90 -18.24 -14.20
N GLU A 272 7.10 -17.76 -15.43
CA GLU A 272 6.07 -17.06 -16.17
C GLU A 272 6.19 -17.31 -17.67
N GLY A 273 5.08 -17.20 -18.41
CA GLY A 273 5.11 -17.40 -19.86
C GLY A 273 3.75 -17.29 -20.52
N GLY A 274 3.77 -17.32 -21.84
CA GLY A 274 2.58 -17.34 -22.67
C GLY A 274 2.05 -18.77 -22.90
N PHE A 275 0.75 -18.91 -23.08
CA PHE A 275 0.10 -20.15 -23.50
C PHE A 275 -1.05 -19.90 -24.48
N GLY A 276 -1.53 -20.98 -25.11
CA GLY A 276 -2.61 -20.93 -26.07
C GLY A 276 -2.19 -20.49 -27.47
N HIS A 277 -3.13 -20.52 -28.41
CA HIS A 277 -2.88 -20.12 -29.80
C HIS A 277 -2.60 -18.61 -29.88
N ALA A 278 -1.49 -18.22 -30.52
CA ALA A 278 -1.02 -16.83 -30.62
C ALA A 278 -0.78 -16.16 -29.23
N HIS A 279 -0.40 -16.93 -28.22
CA HIS A 279 -0.09 -16.46 -26.87
C HIS A 279 -1.19 -15.57 -26.25
N LYS A 280 -2.46 -15.92 -26.47
CA LYS A 280 -3.61 -15.20 -25.90
C LYS A 280 -3.72 -15.32 -24.38
N GLY A 281 -3.05 -16.29 -23.79
CA GLY A 281 -3.00 -16.51 -22.36
C GLY A 281 -1.60 -16.29 -21.80
N THR A 282 -1.53 -15.87 -20.52
CA THR A 282 -0.30 -15.79 -19.74
C THR A 282 -0.45 -16.53 -18.43
N TRP A 283 0.64 -17.08 -17.94
CA TRP A 283 0.72 -17.70 -16.63
C TRP A 283 1.90 -17.13 -15.84
N LEU A 284 1.71 -17.01 -14.55
CA LEU A 284 2.74 -16.70 -13.55
C LEU A 284 2.53 -17.64 -12.38
N LEU A 285 3.60 -18.30 -11.94
CA LEU A 285 3.65 -19.14 -10.76
C LEU A 285 4.82 -18.68 -9.91
N ASP A 286 4.57 -18.34 -8.68
CA ASP A 286 5.60 -18.07 -7.68
C ASP A 286 5.48 -19.03 -6.50
N ALA A 287 6.61 -19.40 -5.90
CA ALA A 287 6.66 -20.21 -4.71
C ALA A 287 7.84 -19.77 -3.83
N ARG A 288 7.58 -19.52 -2.57
CA ARG A 288 8.59 -19.06 -1.61
C ARG A 288 8.59 -19.97 -0.37
N LYS A 289 9.81 -20.29 0.12
CA LYS A 289 10.05 -20.89 1.42
C LYS A 289 10.92 -19.96 2.24
N SER A 290 10.45 -19.55 3.41
CA SER A 290 11.23 -18.74 4.33
C SER A 290 11.77 -19.59 5.48
N TYR A 291 12.95 -19.21 5.93
CA TYR A 291 13.63 -19.69 7.13
C TYR A 291 14.03 -18.52 8.05
N LEU A 292 13.25 -17.43 7.99
CA LEU A 292 13.46 -16.20 8.75
C LEU A 292 13.57 -16.44 10.26
N GLY A 293 12.82 -17.39 10.81
CA GLY A 293 12.88 -17.72 12.23
C GLY A 293 14.20 -18.30 12.69
N TYR A 294 14.93 -19.01 11.80
CA TYR A 294 16.29 -19.43 12.12
C TYR A 294 17.24 -18.23 12.23
N LEU A 295 17.12 -17.29 11.30
CA LEU A 295 17.91 -16.07 11.31
C LEU A 295 17.60 -15.21 12.54
N GLU A 296 16.34 -15.09 12.90
CA GLU A 296 15.90 -14.34 14.06
C GLU A 296 16.48 -14.89 15.36
N ARG A 297 16.44 -16.21 15.55
CA ARG A 297 17.09 -16.86 16.71
C ARG A 297 18.58 -16.58 16.79
N LEU A 298 19.25 -16.63 15.63
CA LEU A 298 20.69 -16.39 15.54
C LEU A 298 21.08 -14.94 15.85
N LEU A 299 20.29 -13.97 15.40
CA LEU A 299 20.64 -12.55 15.45
C LEU A 299 20.05 -11.80 16.64
N ALA A 300 18.81 -12.08 16.98
CA ALA A 300 18.06 -11.28 17.95
C ALA A 300 17.71 -12.02 19.25
N GLY A 301 17.93 -13.33 19.32
CA GLY A 301 17.65 -14.13 20.51
C GLY A 301 16.16 -14.10 20.89
N THR A 302 15.27 -14.07 19.92
CA THR A 302 13.83 -13.91 20.14
C THR A 302 13.21 -15.13 20.82
N ARG A 303 12.09 -14.88 21.50
CA ARG A 303 11.32 -15.87 22.24
C ARG A 303 10.74 -16.96 21.34
N PHE A 304 10.12 -16.54 20.22
CA PHE A 304 9.47 -17.46 19.32
C PHE A 304 10.44 -18.04 18.28
N SER A 305 10.38 -19.34 18.09
CA SER A 305 11.03 -19.99 16.98
C SER A 305 9.98 -20.24 15.89
N GLN A 306 10.19 -19.68 14.73
CA GLN A 306 9.46 -20.10 13.54
C GLN A 306 10.11 -21.33 12.94
N ASP A 307 9.29 -22.28 12.52
CA ASP A 307 9.75 -23.35 11.62
C ASP A 307 9.83 -22.85 10.17
N GLY A 308 9.56 -21.55 9.98
CA GLY A 308 9.45 -20.87 8.71
C GLY A 308 8.02 -20.88 8.17
N PHE A 309 7.82 -20.18 7.07
CA PHE A 309 6.57 -20.21 6.32
C PHE A 309 6.84 -20.63 4.87
N TYR A 310 5.80 -21.03 4.19
CA TYR A 310 5.80 -21.19 2.73
C TYR A 310 4.55 -20.58 2.15
N ASP A 311 4.67 -20.11 0.93
CA ASP A 311 3.58 -19.59 0.12
C ASP A 311 3.76 -19.97 -1.36
N ALA A 312 2.65 -19.94 -2.06
CA ALA A 312 2.61 -20.16 -3.49
C ALA A 312 1.46 -19.36 -4.12
N ASP A 313 1.75 -18.76 -5.25
CA ASP A 313 0.84 -17.90 -6.00
C ASP A 313 0.78 -18.34 -7.46
N LEU A 314 -0.41 -18.43 -8.00
CA LEU A 314 -0.68 -18.73 -9.41
C LEU A 314 -1.58 -17.66 -10.00
N LYS A 315 -1.15 -17.01 -11.06
CA LYS A 315 -2.01 -16.14 -11.86
C LYS A 315 -2.08 -16.61 -13.30
N LEU A 316 -3.29 -16.81 -13.78
CA LEU A 316 -3.60 -17.10 -15.18
C LEU A 316 -4.39 -15.95 -15.75
N THR A 317 -4.04 -15.51 -16.96
CA THR A 317 -4.80 -14.48 -17.69
C THR A 317 -5.05 -14.96 -19.10
N TYR A 318 -6.26 -14.78 -19.62
CA TYR A 318 -6.62 -15.21 -20.95
C TYR A 318 -7.50 -14.18 -21.66
N SER A 319 -7.05 -13.70 -22.82
CA SER A 319 -7.80 -12.78 -23.68
C SER A 319 -8.76 -13.57 -24.58
N ILE A 320 -10.04 -13.65 -24.18
CA ILE A 320 -11.10 -14.30 -24.95
C ILE A 320 -11.27 -13.59 -26.30
N THR A 321 -11.33 -12.26 -26.23
CA THR A 321 -11.36 -11.34 -27.36
C THR A 321 -10.41 -10.18 -27.10
N PRO A 322 -10.10 -9.33 -28.09
CA PRO A 322 -9.30 -8.11 -27.83
C PRO A 322 -9.88 -7.17 -26.77
N THR A 323 -11.17 -7.28 -26.48
CA THR A 323 -11.89 -6.43 -25.54
C THR A 323 -12.30 -7.16 -24.25
N GLN A 324 -12.06 -8.47 -24.15
CA GLN A 324 -12.45 -9.26 -22.98
C GLN A 324 -11.31 -10.13 -22.49
N THR A 325 -11.00 -9.99 -21.21
CA THR A 325 -9.94 -10.75 -20.54
C THR A 325 -10.50 -11.41 -19.28
N LEU A 326 -10.21 -12.70 -19.11
CA LEU A 326 -10.41 -13.43 -17.85
C LEU A 326 -9.08 -13.54 -17.11
N SER A 327 -9.16 -13.50 -15.80
CA SER A 327 -8.01 -13.75 -14.93
C SER A 327 -8.41 -14.66 -13.76
N LEU A 328 -7.54 -15.60 -13.44
CA LEU A 328 -7.63 -16.41 -12.23
C LEU A 328 -6.40 -16.11 -11.38
N LEU A 329 -6.61 -15.79 -10.10
CA LEU A 329 -5.57 -15.66 -9.10
C LEU A 329 -5.86 -16.69 -7.99
N ALA A 330 -4.86 -17.48 -7.61
CA ALA A 330 -4.91 -18.38 -6.49
C ALA A 330 -3.62 -18.19 -5.67
N MET A 331 -3.77 -17.88 -4.40
CA MET A 331 -2.67 -17.62 -3.48
C MET A 331 -2.89 -18.41 -2.20
N GLY A 332 -1.82 -18.88 -1.60
CA GLY A 332 -1.94 -19.54 -0.31
C GLY A 332 -0.62 -19.67 0.41
N GLY A 333 -0.68 -19.67 1.73
CA GLY A 333 0.50 -19.83 2.55
C GLY A 333 0.18 -20.26 3.97
N GLN A 334 1.19 -20.78 4.64
CA GLN A 334 1.13 -21.25 6.01
C GLN A 334 2.32 -20.78 6.81
N ILE A 335 2.08 -20.42 8.07
CA ILE A 335 3.11 -20.14 9.07
C ILE A 335 2.87 -20.99 10.31
N SER A 336 3.95 -21.44 10.96
CA SER A 336 3.92 -22.04 12.29
C SER A 336 4.98 -21.43 13.21
N ILE A 337 4.64 -21.28 14.47
CA ILE A 337 5.54 -20.82 15.53
C ILE A 337 5.58 -21.78 16.70
N ASN A 338 6.70 -21.83 17.36
CA ASN A 338 6.90 -22.56 18.61
C ASN A 338 7.62 -21.65 19.61
N ASP A 339 7.17 -21.61 20.86
CA ASP A 339 7.85 -20.92 21.95
C ASP A 339 8.66 -21.94 22.76
N PRO A 340 9.99 -22.05 22.55
CA PRO A 340 10.82 -22.99 23.27
C PRO A 340 10.99 -22.61 24.74
N SER A 341 10.87 -21.33 25.07
CA SER A 341 11.17 -20.79 26.41
C SER A 341 10.13 -19.73 26.82
N PRO A 342 8.90 -20.13 27.17
CA PRO A 342 7.89 -19.19 27.60
C PRO A 342 8.37 -18.35 28.80
N PRO A 343 7.94 -17.10 28.91
CA PRO A 343 8.38 -16.24 30.02
C PRO A 343 7.95 -16.81 31.36
N PRO A 344 8.71 -16.58 32.42
CA PRO A 344 8.39 -17.04 33.77
C PRO A 344 7.25 -16.17 34.37
N ILE A 345 6.07 -16.24 33.79
CA ILE A 345 4.84 -15.58 34.27
C ILE A 345 3.79 -16.62 34.57
N ASP A 346 3.03 -16.42 35.65
CA ASP A 346 1.93 -17.29 36.03
C ASP A 346 0.71 -17.06 35.13
N ASN A 347 0.80 -17.52 33.89
CA ASN A 347 -0.30 -17.47 32.95
C ASN A 347 -0.61 -18.90 32.45
N PRO A 348 -1.72 -19.51 32.88
CA PRO A 348 -2.09 -20.85 32.45
C PRO A 348 -2.43 -20.94 30.95
N ASN A 349 -2.61 -19.81 30.27
CA ASN A 349 -2.89 -19.71 28.84
C ASN A 349 -1.66 -19.27 28.02
N ILE A 350 -0.45 -19.57 28.49
CA ILE A 350 0.76 -19.27 27.72
C ILE A 350 0.79 -20.08 26.45
N LEU A 351 0.89 -19.38 25.33
CA LEU A 351 1.06 -19.96 24.01
C LEU A 351 2.36 -20.78 23.94
N LYS A 352 2.26 -22.00 23.45
CA LYS A 352 3.41 -22.89 23.16
C LYS A 352 3.62 -23.04 21.65
N THR A 353 2.56 -23.36 20.92
CA THR A 353 2.57 -23.50 19.46
C THR A 353 1.42 -22.72 18.85
N GLY A 354 1.63 -22.21 17.65
CA GLY A 354 0.59 -21.55 16.89
C GLY A 354 0.80 -21.71 15.40
N SER A 355 -0.28 -21.78 14.65
CA SER A 355 -0.27 -21.83 13.20
C SER A 355 -1.30 -20.88 12.60
N ASN A 356 -1.07 -20.45 11.35
CA ASN A 356 -2.02 -19.73 10.55
C ASN A 356 -1.91 -20.15 9.09
N ASP A 357 -3.06 -20.45 8.46
CA ASP A 357 -3.20 -20.75 7.04
C ASP A 357 -4.03 -19.66 6.38
N LEU A 358 -3.56 -19.14 5.27
CA LEU A 358 -4.25 -18.14 4.46
C LEU A 358 -4.39 -18.65 3.03
N ALA A 359 -5.58 -18.51 2.43
CA ALA A 359 -5.82 -18.83 1.04
C ALA A 359 -6.76 -17.79 0.40
N ILE A 360 -6.46 -17.41 -0.83
CA ILE A 360 -7.22 -16.46 -1.63
C ILE A 360 -7.40 -17.08 -3.01
N ALA A 361 -8.64 -17.10 -3.50
CA ALA A 361 -8.94 -17.44 -4.89
C ALA A 361 -9.81 -16.34 -5.50
N ARG A 362 -9.47 -15.88 -6.70
CA ARG A 362 -10.20 -14.82 -7.39
C ARG A 362 -10.34 -15.13 -8.87
N LEU A 363 -11.55 -15.05 -9.38
CA LEU A 363 -11.87 -15.03 -10.80
C LEU A 363 -12.24 -13.60 -11.20
N GLY A 364 -11.56 -13.04 -12.17
CA GLY A 364 -11.80 -11.68 -12.68
C GLY A 364 -12.21 -11.71 -14.15
N TRP A 365 -13.11 -10.80 -14.52
CA TRP A 365 -13.50 -10.53 -15.89
C TRP A 365 -13.41 -9.04 -16.16
N ARG A 366 -12.66 -8.69 -17.19
CA ARG A 366 -12.48 -7.32 -17.68
C ARG A 366 -13.06 -7.23 -19.10
N TRP A 367 -13.93 -6.26 -19.31
CA TRP A 367 -14.61 -6.04 -20.58
C TRP A 367 -14.62 -4.57 -20.97
N ILE A 368 -14.22 -4.29 -22.21
CA ILE A 368 -14.23 -2.97 -22.83
C ILE A 368 -15.24 -2.99 -23.98
N PRO A 369 -16.56 -2.81 -23.69
CA PRO A 369 -17.60 -2.85 -24.73
C PRO A 369 -17.43 -1.75 -25.77
N THR A 370 -16.94 -0.61 -25.37
CA THR A 370 -16.67 0.55 -26.22
C THR A 370 -15.40 1.26 -25.72
N ALA A 371 -14.77 2.08 -26.55
CA ALA A 371 -13.53 2.80 -26.18
C ALA A 371 -13.64 3.72 -24.94
N ASN A 372 -14.85 3.98 -24.48
CA ASN A 372 -15.12 4.87 -23.33
C ASN A 372 -15.80 4.18 -22.14
N ILE A 373 -16.00 2.86 -22.18
CA ILE A 373 -16.59 2.09 -21.07
C ILE A 373 -15.70 0.92 -20.74
N LEU A 374 -15.34 0.79 -19.46
CA LEU A 374 -14.66 -0.35 -18.86
C LEU A 374 -15.58 -0.98 -17.83
N VAL A 375 -15.75 -2.28 -17.88
CA VAL A 375 -16.44 -3.11 -16.90
C VAL A 375 -15.44 -4.09 -16.31
N GLU A 376 -15.33 -4.10 -14.98
CA GLU A 376 -14.51 -5.05 -14.24
C GLU A 376 -15.41 -5.76 -13.23
N ALA A 377 -15.43 -7.08 -13.30
CA ALA A 377 -16.18 -7.91 -12.36
C ALA A 377 -15.29 -8.99 -11.77
N HIS A 378 -15.54 -9.36 -10.53
CA HIS A 378 -14.83 -10.45 -9.88
C HIS A 378 -15.73 -11.26 -8.95
N ALA A 379 -15.34 -12.51 -8.75
CA ALA A 379 -15.78 -13.36 -7.64
C ALA A 379 -14.54 -13.85 -6.91
N ALA A 380 -14.58 -13.87 -5.58
CA ALA A 380 -13.43 -14.27 -4.79
C ALA A 380 -13.84 -15.06 -3.55
N PHE A 381 -12.90 -15.83 -3.06
CA PHE A 381 -12.98 -16.56 -1.81
C PHE A 381 -11.70 -16.31 -1.01
N VAL A 382 -11.85 -15.90 0.23
CA VAL A 382 -10.75 -15.71 1.19
C VAL A 382 -10.99 -16.64 2.38
N ARG A 383 -9.96 -17.37 2.78
CA ARG A 383 -9.98 -18.26 3.95
C ARG A 383 -8.79 -17.96 4.83
N THR A 384 -9.03 -17.78 6.12
CA THR A 384 -7.98 -17.71 7.15
C THR A 384 -8.32 -18.71 8.23
N ALA A 385 -7.35 -19.53 8.64
CA ALA A 385 -7.51 -20.46 9.75
C ALA A 385 -6.32 -20.33 10.67
N PHE A 386 -6.56 -20.19 11.96
CA PHE A 386 -5.48 -20.22 12.94
C PHE A 386 -5.80 -21.16 14.10
N GLU A 387 -4.74 -21.69 14.71
CA GLU A 387 -4.80 -22.54 15.88
C GLU A 387 -3.67 -22.20 16.84
N GLN A 388 -3.96 -22.21 18.12
CA GLN A 388 -3.04 -21.89 19.20
C GLN A 388 -3.16 -22.89 20.32
N ASP A 389 -2.02 -23.47 20.70
CA ASP A 389 -1.94 -24.46 21.78
C ASP A 389 -0.99 -24.02 22.89
N LYS A 390 -1.32 -24.38 24.09
CA LYS A 390 -0.39 -24.39 25.21
C LYS A 390 0.41 -25.71 25.29
N ALA A 391 1.27 -25.82 26.28
CA ALA A 391 2.00 -27.06 26.56
C ALA A 391 1.07 -28.26 26.63
N ALA A 392 1.56 -29.45 26.21
CA ALA A 392 0.81 -30.70 26.08
C ALA A 392 -0.29 -30.67 24.99
N ALA A 393 -0.13 -29.82 23.96
CA ALA A 393 -1.08 -29.67 22.84
C ALA A 393 -2.53 -29.45 23.29
N GLN A 394 -2.73 -28.62 24.31
CA GLN A 394 -4.06 -28.23 24.75
C GLN A 394 -4.47 -26.96 24.04
N LEU A 395 -5.56 -27.03 23.29
CA LEU A 395 -6.10 -25.91 22.50
C LEU A 395 -6.44 -24.72 23.39
N ILE A 396 -5.86 -23.56 23.10
CA ILE A 396 -6.22 -22.26 23.67
C ILE A 396 -7.30 -21.62 22.82
N ASN A 397 -7.02 -21.50 21.51
CA ASN A 397 -7.90 -20.78 20.59
C ASN A 397 -7.73 -21.35 19.18
N ARG A 398 -8.85 -21.45 18.45
CA ARG A 398 -8.84 -21.65 16.99
C ARG A 398 -9.95 -20.83 16.33
N SER A 399 -9.71 -20.36 15.11
CA SER A 399 -10.73 -19.74 14.29
C SER A 399 -10.59 -20.16 12.84
N LEU A 400 -11.72 -20.27 12.17
CA LEU A 400 -11.83 -20.46 10.74
C LEU A 400 -12.73 -19.37 10.15
N ASP A 401 -12.09 -18.41 9.48
CA ASP A 401 -12.75 -17.31 8.82
C ASP A 401 -12.81 -17.60 7.31
N ARG A 402 -13.98 -17.44 6.72
CA ARG A 402 -14.23 -17.64 5.29
C ARG A 402 -15.07 -16.50 4.77
N GLU A 403 -14.70 -15.96 3.63
CA GLU A 403 -15.48 -14.91 2.98
C GLU A 403 -15.64 -15.22 1.49
N TRP A 404 -16.87 -15.27 1.03
CA TRP A 404 -17.22 -15.20 -0.38
C TRP A 404 -17.55 -13.77 -0.74
N SER A 405 -16.97 -13.28 -1.82
CA SER A 405 -17.22 -11.93 -2.30
C SER A 405 -17.42 -11.91 -3.80
N SER A 406 -18.20 -10.94 -4.27
CA SER A 406 -18.32 -10.58 -5.67
C SER A 406 -18.43 -9.08 -5.81
N GLY A 407 -17.86 -8.54 -6.88
CA GLY A 407 -17.90 -7.11 -7.14
C GLY A 407 -17.92 -6.79 -8.62
N THR A 408 -18.53 -5.66 -8.94
CA THR A 408 -18.53 -5.11 -10.30
C THR A 408 -18.24 -3.62 -10.25
N ASN A 409 -17.31 -3.16 -11.06
CA ASN A 409 -16.95 -1.76 -11.23
C ASN A 409 -17.16 -1.36 -12.69
N VAL A 410 -17.79 -0.22 -12.93
CA VAL A 410 -17.99 0.36 -14.26
C VAL A 410 -17.36 1.72 -14.27
N SER A 411 -16.47 1.96 -15.23
CA SER A 411 -15.88 3.27 -15.48
C SER A 411 -16.36 3.76 -16.85
N TRP A 412 -16.97 4.94 -16.87
CA TRP A 412 -17.51 5.54 -18.09
C TRP A 412 -16.92 6.94 -18.31
N ASN A 413 -16.14 7.07 -19.38
CA ASN A 413 -15.64 8.34 -19.87
C ASN A 413 -16.72 8.99 -20.76
N TRP A 414 -17.72 9.61 -20.13
CA TRP A 414 -18.90 10.12 -20.83
C TRP A 414 -18.63 11.43 -21.59
N ARG A 415 -17.56 12.15 -21.21
CA ARG A 415 -17.08 13.34 -21.90
C ARG A 415 -15.58 13.46 -21.70
N ARG A 416 -14.86 14.07 -22.65
CA ARG A 416 -13.41 14.29 -22.53
C ARG A 416 -13.05 14.95 -21.21
N GLY A 417 -12.22 14.30 -20.40
CA GLY A 417 -11.83 14.75 -19.08
C GLY A 417 -12.90 14.60 -17.99
N MET A 418 -13.99 13.86 -18.24
CA MET A 418 -15.06 13.60 -17.28
C MET A 418 -15.33 12.12 -17.19
N ILE A 419 -15.08 11.52 -16.02
CA ILE A 419 -15.23 10.09 -15.79
C ILE A 419 -16.24 9.89 -14.67
N LEU A 420 -17.19 9.00 -14.93
CA LEU A 420 -18.12 8.48 -13.93
C LEU A 420 -17.73 7.05 -13.62
N GLN A 421 -17.57 6.72 -12.34
CA GLN A 421 -17.30 5.38 -11.84
C GLN A 421 -18.43 4.96 -10.91
N ALA A 422 -18.90 3.74 -11.07
CA ALA A 422 -19.89 3.14 -10.19
C ALA A 422 -19.50 1.71 -9.89
N GLY A 423 -19.80 1.24 -8.68
CA GLY A 423 -19.54 -0.14 -8.33
C GLY A 423 -20.53 -0.66 -7.31
N TYR A 424 -20.64 -1.98 -7.30
CA TYR A 424 -21.42 -2.73 -6.32
C TYR A 424 -20.63 -3.96 -5.88
N SER A 425 -20.65 -4.26 -4.59
CA SER A 425 -20.08 -5.48 -4.04
C SER A 425 -21.01 -6.18 -3.06
N LEU A 426 -20.92 -7.50 -3.02
CA LEU A 426 -21.59 -8.38 -2.07
C LEU A 426 -20.54 -9.25 -1.40
N ARG A 427 -20.52 -9.28 -0.07
CA ARG A 427 -19.61 -10.08 0.74
C ARG A 427 -20.39 -10.92 1.75
N ARG A 428 -19.96 -12.14 1.97
CA ARG A 428 -20.54 -13.08 2.93
C ARG A 428 -19.45 -13.66 3.81
N PRO A 429 -18.99 -12.92 4.83
CA PRO A 429 -18.07 -13.44 5.82
C PRO A 429 -18.78 -14.44 6.75
N THR A 430 -18.07 -15.49 7.13
CA THR A 430 -18.45 -16.47 8.16
C THR A 430 -17.24 -16.73 9.04
N GLN A 431 -17.46 -16.86 10.34
CA GLN A 431 -16.43 -17.19 11.31
C GLN A 431 -16.92 -18.28 12.23
N ASP A 432 -16.08 -19.30 12.43
CA ASP A 432 -16.24 -20.33 13.45
C ASP A 432 -15.06 -20.18 14.40
N SER A 433 -15.31 -19.99 15.69
CA SER A 433 -14.24 -19.88 16.70
C SER A 433 -14.51 -20.77 17.92
N GLU A 434 -13.42 -21.21 18.55
CA GLU A 434 -13.40 -21.90 19.82
C GLU A 434 -12.29 -21.33 20.69
N ASP A 435 -12.63 -20.88 21.88
CA ASP A 435 -11.75 -20.30 22.87
C ASP A 435 -11.80 -21.11 24.16
N ASN A 436 -10.65 -21.47 24.72
CA ASN A 436 -10.52 -22.19 25.96
C ASN A 436 -9.67 -21.41 26.96
N PHE A 437 -10.25 -21.03 28.09
CA PHE A 437 -9.59 -20.32 29.16
C PHE A 437 -9.26 -21.28 30.30
N PHE A 438 -7.96 -21.50 30.51
CA PHE A 438 -7.45 -22.33 31.56
C PHE A 438 -7.23 -21.51 32.84
N SER A 439 -7.61 -22.07 33.98
CA SER A 439 -7.38 -21.49 35.30
C SER A 439 -6.11 -22.06 35.95
N SER A 440 -5.40 -21.24 36.71
CA SER A 440 -4.29 -21.69 37.56
C SER A 440 -4.71 -22.64 38.71
N SER A 441 -6.03 -22.72 39.01
CA SER A 441 -6.58 -23.58 40.02
C SER A 441 -6.72 -25.05 39.62
N GLY A 442 -6.36 -25.44 38.37
CA GLY A 442 -6.49 -26.80 37.86
C GLY A 442 -7.93 -27.20 37.55
N GLN A 443 -8.88 -26.28 37.58
CA GLN A 443 -10.25 -26.50 37.12
C GLN A 443 -10.29 -26.79 35.61
N PRO A 444 -11.30 -27.53 35.10
CA PRO A 444 -11.51 -27.66 33.68
C PRO A 444 -11.55 -26.28 32.98
N PRO A 445 -11.07 -26.18 31.73
CA PRO A 445 -11.10 -24.93 31.01
C PRO A 445 -12.56 -24.45 30.80
N MET A 446 -12.73 -23.16 30.86
CA MET A 446 -13.98 -22.55 30.40
C MET A 446 -13.90 -22.44 28.87
N SER A 447 -14.78 -23.15 28.16
CA SER A 447 -14.80 -23.24 26.71
C SER A 447 -15.95 -22.44 26.12
N PHE A 448 -15.67 -21.65 25.10
CA PHE A 448 -16.65 -20.89 24.33
C PHE A 448 -16.50 -21.25 22.86
N SER A 449 -17.61 -21.57 22.22
CA SER A 449 -17.65 -21.75 20.77
C SER A 449 -18.63 -20.74 20.18
N SER A 450 -18.26 -20.11 19.10
CA SER A 450 -19.12 -19.18 18.39
C SER A 450 -19.14 -19.45 16.90
N HIS A 451 -20.32 -19.23 16.32
CA HIS A 451 -20.51 -19.19 14.86
C HIS A 451 -21.15 -17.87 14.49
N SER A 452 -20.56 -17.18 13.54
CA SER A 452 -21.14 -15.94 13.01
C SER A 452 -21.17 -15.95 11.49
N SER A 453 -22.20 -15.31 10.94
CA SER A 453 -22.37 -15.10 9.51
C SER A 453 -23.01 -13.75 9.28
N ASP A 454 -22.56 -13.03 8.27
CA ASP A 454 -23.10 -11.72 7.91
C ASP A 454 -23.26 -11.60 6.39
N VAL A 455 -24.10 -10.67 5.96
CA VAL A 455 -24.22 -10.25 4.57
C VAL A 455 -23.93 -8.76 4.49
N ARG A 456 -22.90 -8.42 3.73
CA ARG A 456 -22.42 -7.06 3.55
C ARG A 456 -22.59 -6.64 2.10
N GLN A 457 -23.21 -5.51 1.89
CA GLN A 457 -23.46 -4.94 0.58
C GLN A 457 -22.91 -3.53 0.52
N ASP A 458 -22.28 -3.19 -0.58
CA ASP A 458 -21.71 -1.87 -0.81
C ASP A 458 -22.07 -1.39 -2.22
N ALA A 459 -22.38 -0.12 -2.34
CA ALA A 459 -22.52 0.55 -3.62
C ALA A 459 -21.83 1.92 -3.57
N TYR A 460 -21.14 2.29 -4.63
CA TYR A 460 -20.55 3.61 -4.73
C TYR A 460 -20.77 4.27 -6.08
N LEU A 461 -20.75 5.59 -6.07
CA LEU A 461 -20.75 6.44 -7.25
C LEU A 461 -19.69 7.53 -7.06
N GLN A 462 -18.80 7.69 -8.04
CA GLN A 462 -17.72 8.67 -8.00
C GLN A 462 -17.62 9.35 -9.35
N HIS A 463 -17.40 10.66 -9.35
CA HIS A 463 -17.21 11.45 -10.55
C HIS A 463 -15.93 12.26 -10.47
N SER A 464 -15.15 12.25 -11.56
CA SER A 464 -13.94 13.04 -11.73
C SER A 464 -14.08 13.97 -12.92
N SER A 465 -13.71 15.24 -12.76
CA SER A 465 -13.80 16.27 -13.80
C SER A 465 -12.50 17.04 -13.91
N HIS A 466 -12.06 17.29 -15.16
CA HIS A 466 -11.00 18.22 -15.48
C HIS A 466 -11.60 19.50 -16.09
N LEU A 467 -11.35 20.61 -15.42
CA LEU A 467 -11.93 21.91 -15.76
C LEU A 467 -10.82 22.91 -16.14
N TRP A 468 -11.18 23.97 -16.90
CA TRP A 468 -10.29 25.07 -17.28
C TRP A 468 -8.95 24.62 -17.89
N LYS A 469 -9.02 23.92 -19.01
CA LYS A 469 -7.84 23.40 -19.72
C LYS A 469 -6.93 22.54 -18.81
N ASN A 470 -7.54 21.66 -17.98
CA ASN A 470 -6.90 20.77 -17.02
C ASN A 470 -6.19 21.48 -15.85
N ARG A 471 -6.50 22.75 -15.58
CA ARG A 471 -5.94 23.43 -14.40
C ARG A 471 -6.61 23.02 -13.09
N PHE A 472 -7.89 22.68 -13.14
CA PHE A 472 -8.64 22.19 -11.99
C PHE A 472 -9.03 20.74 -12.22
N ARG A 473 -8.83 19.93 -11.21
CA ARG A 473 -9.39 18.60 -11.11
C ARG A 473 -10.27 18.56 -9.87
N LEU A 474 -11.51 18.19 -10.09
CA LEU A 474 -12.49 17.97 -9.03
C LEU A 474 -12.90 16.51 -9.07
N GLU A 475 -12.84 15.84 -7.91
CA GLU A 475 -13.31 14.47 -7.75
C GLU A 475 -14.20 14.40 -6.52
N GLY A 476 -15.35 13.75 -6.64
CA GLY A 476 -16.27 13.54 -5.54
C GLY A 476 -16.99 12.22 -5.68
N GLY A 477 -17.27 11.58 -4.54
CA GLY A 477 -17.94 10.29 -4.52
C GLY A 477 -18.73 10.06 -3.24
N LEU A 478 -19.71 9.16 -3.35
CA LEU A 478 -20.52 8.67 -2.25
C LEU A 478 -20.50 7.14 -2.25
N ARG A 479 -20.48 6.55 -1.07
CA ARG A 479 -20.62 5.12 -0.86
C ARG A 479 -21.69 4.86 0.18
N TRP A 480 -22.55 3.92 -0.12
CA TRP A 480 -23.51 3.32 0.79
C TRP A 480 -23.04 1.91 1.10
N ALA A 481 -23.12 1.51 2.37
CA ALA A 481 -22.88 0.15 2.81
C ALA A 481 -24.04 -0.35 3.67
N ARG A 482 -24.26 -1.65 3.73
CA ARG A 482 -25.26 -2.30 4.54
C ARG A 482 -24.67 -3.55 5.20
N LEU A 483 -24.89 -3.66 6.52
CA LEU A 483 -24.59 -4.82 7.34
C LEU A 483 -25.90 -5.38 7.87
N ASP A 484 -26.26 -6.57 7.42
CA ASP A 484 -27.56 -7.15 7.76
C ASP A 484 -27.66 -7.53 9.24
N THR A 485 -26.60 -8.10 9.83
CA THR A 485 -26.57 -8.51 11.24
C THR A 485 -26.76 -7.33 12.19
N LEU A 486 -26.06 -6.21 11.96
CA LEU A 486 -26.16 -5.01 12.80
C LEU A 486 -27.30 -4.07 12.39
N ARG A 487 -27.91 -4.30 11.23
CA ARG A 487 -28.97 -3.44 10.64
C ARG A 487 -28.58 -1.98 10.50
N VAL A 488 -27.28 -1.73 10.23
CA VAL A 488 -26.76 -0.39 10.02
C VAL A 488 -26.45 -0.16 8.53
N GLN A 489 -26.61 1.09 8.11
CA GLN A 489 -26.42 1.50 6.71
C GLN A 489 -25.58 2.80 6.66
N PRO A 490 -24.26 2.71 6.89
CA PRO A 490 -23.43 3.90 6.81
C PRO A 490 -23.38 4.46 5.38
N VAL A 491 -23.49 5.78 5.27
CA VAL A 491 -23.23 6.54 4.05
C VAL A 491 -21.97 7.34 4.29
N THR A 492 -21.03 7.22 3.37
CA THR A 492 -19.72 7.86 3.41
C THR A 492 -19.48 8.65 2.14
N GLY A 493 -18.52 9.56 2.14
CA GLY A 493 -18.25 10.40 0.97
C GLY A 493 -16.85 10.96 0.96
N GLN A 494 -16.40 11.35 -0.22
CA GLN A 494 -15.08 11.97 -0.45
C GLN A 494 -15.24 13.12 -1.44
N LEU A 495 -14.43 14.16 -1.24
CA LEU A 495 -14.28 15.28 -2.15
C LEU A 495 -12.81 15.67 -2.20
N SER A 496 -12.26 15.82 -3.40
CA SER A 496 -10.90 16.31 -3.61
C SER A 496 -10.86 17.36 -4.70
N LEU A 497 -9.98 18.34 -4.53
CA LEU A 497 -9.71 19.41 -5.46
C LEU A 497 -8.21 19.52 -5.65
N SER A 498 -7.76 19.54 -6.90
CA SER A 498 -6.39 19.86 -7.26
C SER A 498 -6.38 21.06 -8.19
N TYR A 499 -5.48 22.03 -7.94
CA TYR A 499 -5.31 23.25 -8.72
C TYR A 499 -3.88 23.38 -9.19
N GLN A 500 -3.68 23.37 -10.50
CA GLN A 500 -2.40 23.62 -11.15
C GLN A 500 -2.17 25.12 -11.28
N ALA A 501 -1.53 25.74 -10.27
CA ALA A 501 -1.29 27.17 -10.23
C ALA A 501 -0.24 27.61 -11.26
N ALA A 502 0.83 26.81 -11.44
CA ALA A 502 1.87 26.98 -12.44
C ALA A 502 2.26 25.63 -13.05
N ARG A 503 3.06 25.61 -14.12
CA ARG A 503 3.51 24.34 -14.74
C ARG A 503 4.20 23.39 -13.74
N ALA A 504 4.82 23.94 -12.72
CA ALA A 504 5.58 23.18 -11.72
C ALA A 504 4.90 23.12 -10.35
N THR A 505 3.83 23.88 -10.10
CA THR A 505 3.23 24.06 -8.78
C THR A 505 1.77 23.62 -8.78
N GLN A 506 1.42 22.70 -7.91
CA GLN A 506 0.06 22.19 -7.72
C GLN A 506 -0.34 22.31 -6.24
N PHE A 507 -1.54 22.81 -5.99
CA PHE A 507 -2.18 22.79 -4.68
C PHE A 507 -3.27 21.73 -4.67
N GLU A 508 -3.42 21.04 -3.54
CA GLU A 508 -4.38 19.98 -3.37
C GLU A 508 -5.10 20.13 -2.02
N ALA A 509 -6.38 19.83 -2.03
CA ALA A 509 -7.19 19.75 -0.83
C ALA A 509 -8.15 18.58 -0.96
N ALA A 510 -8.28 17.77 0.11
CA ALA A 510 -9.28 16.73 0.10
C ALA A 510 -9.89 16.53 1.50
N TRP A 511 -11.12 16.07 1.46
CA TRP A 511 -11.88 15.62 2.61
C TRP A 511 -12.49 14.25 2.30
N GLY A 512 -12.56 13.38 3.31
CA GLY A 512 -13.26 12.11 3.21
C GLY A 512 -13.87 11.70 4.54
N ARG A 513 -15.02 11.04 4.47
CA ARG A 513 -15.65 10.35 5.60
C ARG A 513 -15.80 8.88 5.25
N TYR A 514 -15.30 8.01 6.12
CA TYR A 514 -15.20 6.57 5.92
C TYR A 514 -15.87 5.81 7.05
N ALA A 515 -16.23 4.55 6.78
CA ALA A 515 -16.73 3.64 7.78
C ALA A 515 -16.01 2.29 7.62
N GLN A 516 -15.26 1.91 8.62
CA GLN A 516 -14.66 0.57 8.69
C GLN A 516 -15.66 -0.38 9.33
N LEU A 517 -15.96 -1.45 8.62
CA LEU A 517 -16.88 -2.46 9.09
C LEU A 517 -16.19 -3.35 10.14
N PRO A 518 -16.88 -3.73 11.23
CA PRO A 518 -16.29 -4.60 12.25
C PRO A 518 -15.96 -5.98 11.67
N PRO A 519 -15.00 -6.72 12.25
CA PRO A 519 -14.76 -8.12 11.90
C PRO A 519 -16.03 -8.98 12.03
N SER A 520 -16.06 -10.13 11.38
CA SER A 520 -17.13 -11.12 11.59
C SER A 520 -17.09 -11.64 13.02
N GLY A 521 -18.26 -11.92 13.60
CA GLY A 521 -18.37 -12.44 14.97
C GLY A 521 -18.46 -11.39 16.05
N VAL A 522 -18.11 -10.15 15.78
CA VAL A 522 -18.24 -9.05 16.74
C VAL A 522 -19.60 -8.38 16.55
N ILE A 523 -20.54 -8.69 17.42
CA ILE A 523 -21.94 -8.19 17.35
C ILE A 523 -22.18 -6.92 18.15
N SER A 524 -21.23 -6.53 18.99
CA SER A 524 -21.35 -5.34 19.86
C SER A 524 -20.73 -4.09 19.21
N GLU A 525 -19.81 -4.24 18.28
CA GLU A 525 -19.14 -3.11 17.62
C GLU A 525 -19.96 -2.59 16.44
N LEU A 526 -20.14 -1.29 16.41
CA LEU A 526 -20.67 -0.57 15.25
C LEU A 526 -19.53 -0.18 14.32
N PRO A 527 -19.82 0.10 13.03
CA PRO A 527 -18.78 0.58 12.12
C PRO A 527 -18.02 1.78 12.70
N ALA A 528 -16.70 1.65 12.81
CA ALA A 528 -15.86 2.77 13.19
C ALA A 528 -15.89 3.83 12.08
N THR A 529 -16.14 5.09 12.44
CA THR A 529 -16.20 6.18 11.48
C THR A 529 -14.99 7.08 11.55
N SER A 530 -14.49 7.52 10.39
CA SER A 530 -13.32 8.38 10.25
C SER A 530 -13.64 9.59 9.41
N SER A 531 -13.28 10.78 9.89
CA SER A 531 -13.28 12.01 9.10
C SER A 531 -11.84 12.44 8.85
N GLN A 532 -11.48 12.66 7.60
CA GLN A 532 -10.10 12.89 7.16
C GLN A 532 -10.01 14.17 6.33
N TYR A 533 -8.96 14.94 6.54
CA TYR A 533 -8.68 16.19 5.86
C TYR A 533 -7.21 16.22 5.44
N VAL A 534 -6.92 16.70 4.25
CA VAL A 534 -5.55 16.92 3.79
C VAL A 534 -5.47 18.19 2.93
N LEU A 535 -4.40 18.93 3.15
CA LEU A 535 -3.96 20.04 2.32
C LEU A 535 -2.53 19.78 1.90
N ALA A 536 -2.23 19.91 0.62
CA ALA A 536 -0.89 19.65 0.12
C ALA A 536 -0.48 20.66 -0.95
N VAL A 537 0.83 20.84 -1.08
CA VAL A 537 1.47 21.53 -2.19
C VAL A 537 2.54 20.62 -2.77
N GLU A 538 2.49 20.45 -4.08
CA GLU A 538 3.52 19.78 -4.84
C GLU A 538 4.25 20.75 -5.73
N GLN A 539 5.58 20.75 -5.68
CA GLN A 539 6.47 21.55 -6.51
C GLN A 539 7.39 20.62 -7.30
N ARG A 540 7.29 20.66 -8.62
CA ARG A 540 8.25 19.97 -9.49
C ARG A 540 9.56 20.74 -9.50
N LEU A 541 10.67 20.03 -9.29
CA LEU A 541 12.03 20.55 -9.29
C LEU A 541 12.77 20.01 -10.52
N GLY A 542 12.46 20.57 -11.69
CA GLY A 542 12.87 20.05 -12.99
C GLY A 542 12.04 18.82 -13.41
N GLU A 543 12.57 18.01 -14.34
CA GLU A 543 11.83 16.91 -14.96
C GLU A 543 11.78 15.63 -14.11
N ARG A 544 12.69 15.47 -13.15
CA ARG A 544 12.93 14.19 -12.45
C ARG A 544 12.76 14.26 -10.95
N SER A 545 12.55 15.44 -10.40
CA SER A 545 12.44 15.63 -8.95
C SER A 545 11.17 16.39 -8.60
N ARG A 546 10.58 16.07 -7.46
CA ARG A 546 9.47 16.78 -6.89
C ARG A 546 9.63 16.93 -5.39
N PHE A 547 9.16 18.04 -4.89
CA PHE A 547 8.98 18.29 -3.47
C PHE A 547 7.50 18.34 -3.16
N ARG A 548 7.09 17.72 -2.07
CA ARG A 548 5.71 17.73 -1.59
C ARG A 548 5.72 18.06 -0.10
N ALA A 549 4.83 18.96 0.28
CA ALA A 549 4.52 19.25 1.67
C ALA A 549 3.03 19.09 1.88
N GLU A 550 2.63 18.43 2.96
CA GLU A 550 1.23 18.23 3.29
C GLU A 550 0.96 18.37 4.78
N ALA A 551 -0.25 18.82 5.09
CA ALA A 551 -0.83 18.82 6.43
C ALA A 551 -2.08 17.95 6.43
N PHE A 552 -2.24 17.12 7.44
CA PHE A 552 -3.37 16.20 7.55
C PHE A 552 -3.98 16.21 8.96
N ASP A 553 -5.27 15.92 9.02
CA ASP A 553 -6.02 15.64 10.26
C ASP A 553 -6.98 14.49 10.00
N ARG A 554 -6.93 13.47 10.84
CA ARG A 554 -7.83 12.32 10.84
C ARG A 554 -8.43 12.17 12.22
N GLN A 555 -9.74 11.99 12.29
CA GLN A 555 -10.50 11.85 13.53
C GLN A 555 -11.39 10.62 13.41
N ASN A 556 -11.22 9.66 14.29
CA ASN A 556 -11.99 8.43 14.32
C ASN A 556 -12.92 8.41 15.54
N GLU A 557 -14.09 7.81 15.36
CA GLU A 557 -15.06 7.53 16.41
C GLU A 557 -15.38 6.04 16.40
N GLN A 558 -15.28 5.44 17.58
CA GLN A 558 -15.67 4.06 17.83
C GLN A 558 -16.92 4.04 18.69
N ARG A 559 -17.93 3.28 18.25
CA ARG A 559 -19.20 3.10 18.95
C ARG A 559 -19.45 1.64 19.22
N GLU A 560 -20.07 1.32 20.33
CA GLU A 560 -20.48 -0.03 20.69
C GLU A 560 -21.97 -0.09 21.02
N ASP A 561 -22.60 -1.21 20.68
CA ASP A 561 -23.92 -1.55 21.14
C ASP A 561 -23.81 -2.37 22.42
N ILE A 562 -24.30 -1.83 23.50
CA ILE A 562 -24.35 -2.50 24.81
C ILE A 562 -25.69 -3.22 24.92
N PHE A 563 -25.63 -4.53 25.08
CA PHE A 563 -26.81 -5.39 25.34
C PHE A 563 -26.92 -5.64 26.85
N LEU A 564 -27.95 -5.10 27.45
CA LEU A 564 -28.26 -5.35 28.83
C LEU A 564 -29.31 -6.48 28.93
N LEU A 565 -28.92 -7.57 29.57
CA LEU A 565 -29.79 -8.68 29.93
C LEU A 565 -30.58 -8.28 31.21
N SER A 566 -31.49 -7.34 31.07
CA SER A 566 -32.48 -6.95 32.10
C SER A 566 -33.83 -7.61 31.74
N PRO A 567 -34.86 -7.61 32.65
CA PRO A 567 -36.16 -8.16 32.31
C PRO A 567 -36.76 -7.67 30.99
N THR A 568 -36.36 -6.51 30.52
CA THR A 568 -36.54 -6.00 29.15
C THR A 568 -35.18 -5.81 28.50
N PRO A 569 -34.84 -6.54 27.42
CA PRO A 569 -33.55 -6.36 26.72
C PRO A 569 -33.44 -4.91 26.21
N LEU A 570 -32.50 -4.16 26.74
CA LEU A 570 -32.19 -2.81 26.31
C LEU A 570 -30.94 -2.85 25.45
N LYS A 571 -31.06 -2.40 24.20
CA LYS A 571 -29.94 -2.14 23.31
C LYS A 571 -29.66 -0.64 23.33
N GLN A 572 -28.45 -0.24 23.74
CA GLN A 572 -28.03 1.15 23.75
C GLN A 572 -26.72 1.30 22.93
N SER A 573 -26.79 2.11 21.89
CA SER A 573 -25.61 2.50 21.14
C SER A 573 -24.92 3.68 21.81
N ALA A 574 -23.64 3.53 22.16
CA ALA A 574 -22.89 4.56 22.85
C ALA A 574 -21.51 4.80 22.20
N LEU A 575 -21.01 6.02 22.34
CA LEU A 575 -19.65 6.36 21.93
C LEU A 575 -18.66 5.80 22.95
N PHE A 576 -17.86 4.81 22.53
CA PHE A 576 -16.86 4.16 23.37
C PHE A 576 -15.52 4.88 23.35
N GLY A 577 -15.07 5.34 22.19
CA GLY A 577 -13.77 5.94 22.04
C GLY A 577 -13.68 6.97 20.91
N ARG A 578 -12.69 7.85 21.02
CA ARG A 578 -12.24 8.73 19.96
C ARG A 578 -10.74 8.68 19.86
N ASP A 579 -10.22 8.61 18.66
CA ASP A 579 -8.81 8.83 18.38
C ASP A 579 -8.64 9.90 17.30
N TYR A 580 -7.48 10.51 17.26
CA TYR A 580 -7.09 11.38 16.18
C TYR A 580 -5.61 11.19 15.83
N SER A 581 -5.30 11.44 14.56
CA SER A 581 -3.94 11.55 14.07
C SER A 581 -3.82 12.78 13.18
N ARG A 582 -2.91 13.68 13.51
CA ARG A 582 -2.68 14.91 12.77
C ARG A 582 -1.21 15.23 12.67
N GLY A 583 -0.82 15.93 11.61
CA GLY A 583 0.59 16.19 11.43
C GLY A 583 0.96 16.90 10.16
N LEU A 584 2.27 16.91 9.91
CA LEU A 584 2.90 17.47 8.72
C LEU A 584 3.81 16.41 8.08
N GLN A 585 3.82 16.36 6.76
CA GLN A 585 4.74 15.53 6.01
C GLN A 585 5.45 16.34 4.94
N PHE A 586 6.75 16.07 4.78
CA PHE A 586 7.59 16.64 3.73
C PHE A 586 8.25 15.49 2.98
N MET A 587 8.26 15.56 1.66
CA MET A 587 8.86 14.55 0.80
C MET A 587 9.62 15.20 -0.34
N LEU A 588 10.87 14.83 -0.51
CA LEU A 588 11.66 15.09 -1.69
C LEU A 588 11.86 13.78 -2.42
N GLN A 589 11.36 13.66 -3.66
CA GLN A 589 11.48 12.46 -4.47
C GLN A 589 12.19 12.77 -5.78
N ARG A 590 13.06 11.85 -6.19
CA ARG A 590 13.69 11.84 -7.50
C ARG A 590 13.49 10.49 -8.16
N ARG A 591 12.92 10.49 -9.36
CA ARG A 591 12.79 9.33 -10.24
C ARG A 591 13.70 9.51 -11.45
N SER A 592 14.62 8.59 -11.64
CA SER A 592 15.54 8.62 -12.77
C SER A 592 16.00 7.20 -13.12
N GLU A 593 15.81 6.79 -14.35
CA GLU A 593 16.29 5.49 -14.83
C GLU A 593 17.82 5.44 -14.98
N ASN A 594 18.49 6.59 -15.04
CA ASN A 594 19.87 6.64 -15.54
C ASN A 594 20.97 6.63 -14.48
N ARG A 595 20.74 7.13 -13.26
CA ARG A 595 21.81 7.13 -12.21
C ARG A 595 21.24 7.11 -10.80
N LEU A 596 20.69 8.23 -10.31
CA LEU A 596 20.23 8.38 -8.93
C LEU A 596 18.70 8.46 -8.89
N SER A 597 18.07 7.55 -8.16
CA SER A 597 16.64 7.58 -7.81
C SER A 597 16.49 7.42 -6.31
N GLY A 598 15.39 7.91 -5.75
CA GLY A 598 15.11 7.75 -4.34
C GLY A 598 14.22 8.85 -3.77
N TRP A 599 14.07 8.84 -2.47
CA TRP A 599 13.30 9.82 -1.73
C TRP A 599 13.86 10.05 -0.34
N LEU A 600 13.56 11.22 0.18
CA LEU A 600 13.74 11.60 1.57
C LEU A 600 12.42 12.15 2.08
N GLY A 601 11.90 11.56 3.13
CA GLY A 601 10.68 11.98 3.80
C GLY A 601 10.91 12.30 5.27
N TYR A 602 10.20 13.32 5.75
CA TYR A 602 10.08 13.61 7.17
C TYR A 602 8.59 13.76 7.51
N THR A 603 8.17 13.11 8.59
CA THR A 603 6.79 13.20 9.06
C THR A 603 6.75 13.49 10.56
N LEU A 604 5.95 14.47 10.92
CA LEU A 604 5.58 14.81 12.30
C LEU A 604 4.15 14.36 12.54
N VAL A 605 3.92 13.46 13.50
CA VAL A 605 2.59 12.89 13.80
C VAL A 605 2.26 13.05 15.28
N PHE A 606 1.02 13.43 15.56
CA PHE A 606 0.40 13.38 16.89
C PHE A 606 -0.79 12.44 16.81
N ALA A 607 -0.62 11.20 17.29
CA ALA A 607 -1.68 10.19 17.34
C ALA A 607 -2.11 9.96 18.78
N ARG A 608 -3.37 10.26 19.10
CA ARG A 608 -3.89 10.19 20.48
C ARG A 608 -5.28 9.56 20.50
N SER A 609 -5.58 8.87 21.58
CA SER A 609 -6.88 8.26 21.85
C SER A 609 -7.39 8.62 23.23
N ARG A 610 -8.69 8.53 23.39
CA ARG A 610 -9.38 8.54 24.68
C ARG A 610 -10.58 7.62 24.65
N THR A 611 -10.95 7.10 25.81
CA THR A 611 -12.17 6.34 26.04
C THR A 611 -13.21 7.17 26.81
N TYR A 612 -14.46 6.74 26.73
CA TYR A 612 -15.58 7.34 27.43
C TYR A 612 -16.24 6.33 28.34
N GLU A 613 -16.68 6.80 29.48
CA GLU A 613 -17.59 6.06 30.36
C GLU A 613 -18.99 6.05 29.75
N ILE A 614 -19.60 4.87 29.71
CA ILE A 614 -20.95 4.69 29.25
C ILE A 614 -21.80 4.40 30.49
N PRO A 615 -22.68 5.32 30.88
CA PRO A 615 -23.57 5.08 32.01
C PRO A 615 -24.59 3.97 31.67
N LEU A 616 -24.75 3.01 32.56
CA LEU A 616 -25.70 1.94 32.46
C LEU A 616 -26.91 2.21 33.36
N PRO A 617 -28.11 1.66 33.07
CA PRO A 617 -29.22 1.76 33.96
C PRO A 617 -28.93 1.17 35.35
N PRO A 618 -29.41 1.80 36.47
CA PRO A 618 -29.24 1.22 37.78
C PRO A 618 -29.84 -0.20 37.88
N PRO A 619 -29.21 -1.15 38.59
CA PRO A 619 -28.06 -0.99 39.50
C PRO A 619 -26.68 -1.21 38.84
N LEU A 620 -26.59 -1.28 37.51
CA LEU A 620 -25.41 -1.77 36.77
C LEU A 620 -24.21 -0.77 36.73
N GLY A 621 -24.42 0.50 37.15
CA GLY A 621 -23.33 1.49 37.24
C GLY A 621 -22.89 2.05 35.89
N SER A 622 -21.67 1.76 35.44
CA SER A 622 -21.15 2.24 34.18
C SER A 622 -20.19 1.24 33.56
N PHE A 623 -20.00 1.33 32.23
CA PHE A 623 -19.02 0.57 31.48
C PHE A 623 -17.93 1.50 30.94
N GLY A 624 -16.65 1.08 31.05
CA GLY A 624 -15.52 1.88 30.62
C GLY A 624 -15.16 2.98 31.61
N GLN A 625 -14.30 3.89 31.19
CA GLN A 625 -13.84 5.04 31.98
C GLN A 625 -13.60 6.26 31.09
N ASN A 626 -13.88 7.44 31.62
CA ASN A 626 -13.46 8.69 30.98
C ASN A 626 -11.96 8.87 31.13
N THR A 627 -11.23 8.83 30.01
CA THR A 627 -9.79 9.07 30.00
C THR A 627 -9.44 10.38 29.31
N PRO A 628 -8.36 11.07 29.72
CA PRO A 628 -7.80 12.16 28.94
C PRO A 628 -7.19 11.61 27.65
N TYR A 629 -6.99 12.47 26.65
CA TYR A 629 -6.26 12.09 25.45
C TYR A 629 -4.82 11.67 25.78
N SER A 630 -4.48 10.42 25.48
CA SER A 630 -3.15 9.83 25.64
C SER A 630 -2.58 9.40 24.29
N PRO A 631 -1.24 9.38 24.12
CA PRO A 631 -0.63 8.85 22.91
C PRO A 631 -1.06 7.40 22.64
N THR A 632 -1.40 7.09 21.38
CA THR A 632 -1.63 5.71 20.96
C THR A 632 -0.31 4.98 20.76
N PHE A 633 -0.35 3.64 20.72
CA PHE A 633 0.84 2.83 20.42
C PHE A 633 1.41 3.08 19.00
N ALA A 634 0.69 3.79 18.12
CA ALA A 634 1.15 4.23 16.80
C ALA A 634 1.69 5.69 16.80
N ASP A 635 1.77 6.38 17.96
CA ASP A 635 2.34 7.73 18.06
C ASP A 635 3.88 7.70 17.97
N GLN A 636 4.42 7.43 16.77
CA GLN A 636 5.82 7.71 16.49
C GLN A 636 5.95 9.16 16.03
N ARG A 637 6.29 10.06 16.98
CA ARG A 637 6.20 11.51 16.82
C ARG A 637 6.97 12.06 15.62
N HIS A 638 8.20 11.61 15.43
CA HIS A 638 9.09 12.00 14.36
C HIS A 638 9.54 10.78 13.59
N THR A 639 9.37 10.79 12.28
CA THR A 639 9.92 9.76 11.39
C THR A 639 10.69 10.38 10.24
N VAL A 640 11.83 9.78 9.89
CA VAL A 640 12.59 10.08 8.68
C VAL A 640 12.77 8.80 7.90
N ASN A 641 12.40 8.83 6.63
CA ASN A 641 12.53 7.71 5.70
C ASN A 641 13.40 8.15 4.53
N LEU A 642 14.52 7.48 4.33
CA LEU A 642 15.45 7.72 3.25
C LEU A 642 15.57 6.45 2.42
N PHE A 643 15.46 6.58 1.13
CA PHE A 643 15.89 5.58 0.16
C PHE A 643 16.63 6.26 -0.98
N ALA A 644 17.80 5.75 -1.35
CA ALA A 644 18.53 6.20 -2.51
C ALA A 644 19.18 5.01 -3.20
N SER A 645 19.09 4.96 -4.53
CA SER A 645 19.66 3.94 -5.38
C SER A 645 20.45 4.60 -6.49
N TYR A 646 21.73 4.23 -6.61
CA TYR A 646 22.66 4.77 -7.59
C TYR A 646 23.18 3.67 -8.54
N ARG A 647 22.85 3.78 -9.81
CA ARG A 647 23.35 2.88 -10.86
C ARG A 647 24.73 3.37 -11.34
N PHE A 648 25.79 2.77 -10.79
CA PHE A 648 27.17 3.09 -11.17
C PHE A 648 27.50 2.62 -12.60
N LYS A 649 27.08 1.38 -12.94
CA LYS A 649 27.15 0.77 -14.27
C LYS A 649 25.83 0.04 -14.56
N PRO A 650 25.50 -0.32 -15.81
CA PRO A 650 24.31 -1.11 -16.11
C PRO A 650 24.18 -2.40 -15.28
N THR A 651 25.33 -2.97 -14.86
CA THR A 651 25.41 -4.22 -14.08
C THR A 651 25.81 -4.02 -12.62
N VAL A 652 25.94 -2.77 -12.14
CA VAL A 652 26.37 -2.46 -10.76
C VAL A 652 25.48 -1.36 -10.19
N ARG A 653 24.86 -1.65 -9.07
CA ARG A 653 23.99 -0.72 -8.34
C ARG A 653 24.40 -0.68 -6.87
N PHE A 654 24.30 0.49 -6.28
CA PHE A 654 24.41 0.71 -4.85
C PHE A 654 23.12 1.32 -4.34
N SER A 655 22.63 0.85 -3.20
CA SER A 655 21.41 1.38 -2.57
C SER A 655 21.65 1.61 -1.09
N VAL A 656 20.99 2.63 -0.56
CA VAL A 656 20.97 2.95 0.86
C VAL A 656 19.53 3.13 1.30
N LYS A 657 19.18 2.54 2.45
CA LYS A 657 17.88 2.71 3.11
C LYS A 657 18.16 3.18 4.53
N GLY A 658 17.61 4.33 4.88
CA GLY A 658 17.72 4.92 6.22
C GLY A 658 16.35 5.09 6.85
N LEU A 659 16.20 4.64 8.08
CA LEU A 659 14.97 4.76 8.86
C LEU A 659 15.32 5.36 10.21
N TYR A 660 14.62 6.43 10.58
CA TYR A 660 14.65 7.00 11.91
C TYR A 660 13.21 7.14 12.42
N GLY A 661 12.98 6.78 13.67
CA GLY A 661 11.71 6.98 14.33
C GLY A 661 11.91 7.32 15.80
N SER A 662 11.25 8.35 16.29
CA SER A 662 11.20 8.58 17.75
C SER A 662 10.51 7.39 18.43
N GLY A 663 10.91 7.07 19.67
CA GLY A 663 10.39 5.91 20.39
C GLY A 663 8.86 5.91 20.49
N PHE A 664 8.26 4.72 20.32
CA PHE A 664 6.84 4.50 20.55
C PHE A 664 6.48 4.64 22.02
N PRO A 665 5.28 5.14 22.38
CA PRO A 665 4.81 5.14 23.75
C PRO A 665 4.48 3.72 24.21
N VAL A 666 4.84 3.42 25.44
CA VAL A 666 4.42 2.22 26.15
C VAL A 666 3.45 2.65 27.23
N ASN A 667 2.21 2.23 27.13
CA ASN A 667 1.20 2.50 28.15
C ASN A 667 1.47 1.58 29.34
N THR A 668 2.06 2.13 30.39
CA THR A 668 2.22 1.45 31.68
C THR A 668 1.05 1.82 32.59
N PHE A 669 0.57 0.86 33.37
CA PHE A 669 -0.41 1.14 34.42
C PHE A 669 0.25 0.91 35.79
N PRO A 670 0.30 1.92 36.68
CA PRO A 670 -0.16 3.30 36.51
C PRO A 670 0.79 4.17 35.66
N PRO A 671 0.32 5.34 35.15
CA PRO A 671 1.18 6.28 34.45
C PRO A 671 2.41 6.67 35.26
N PRO A 672 3.55 7.09 34.63
CA PRO A 672 3.63 7.82 33.39
C PRO A 672 3.76 6.94 32.14
N ILE A 673 3.33 7.50 30.98
CA ILE A 673 3.56 6.88 29.66
C ILE A 673 5.07 6.94 29.39
N LEU A 674 5.69 5.79 29.36
CA LEU A 674 7.09 5.65 28.95
C LEU A 674 7.19 5.61 27.42
N ARG A 675 8.32 6.02 26.89
CA ARG A 675 8.67 5.76 25.48
C ARG A 675 9.89 4.86 25.42
N ILE A 676 9.86 3.87 24.54
CA ILE A 676 11.08 3.12 24.21
C ILE A 676 12.07 4.05 23.52
N GLY A 677 13.32 3.65 23.43
CA GLY A 677 14.37 4.39 22.74
C GLY A 677 14.03 4.66 21.27
N PRO A 678 14.68 5.61 20.61
CA PRO A 678 14.51 5.87 19.19
C PRO A 678 14.91 4.63 18.38
N TYR A 679 14.30 4.51 17.21
CA TYR A 679 14.66 3.52 16.20
C TYR A 679 15.57 4.18 15.16
N GLU A 680 16.74 3.61 14.94
CA GLU A 680 17.72 4.10 13.97
C GLU A 680 18.29 2.92 13.17
N ARG A 681 18.09 2.92 11.86
CA ARG A 681 18.60 1.86 11.01
C ARG A 681 19.10 2.42 9.68
N LEU A 682 20.31 2.02 9.33
CA LEU A 682 20.91 2.29 8.04
C LEU A 682 21.29 0.97 7.38
N ASP A 683 20.69 0.65 6.25
CA ASP A 683 21.02 -0.52 5.44
C ASP A 683 21.76 -0.07 4.19
N LEU A 684 22.86 -0.76 3.86
CA LEU A 684 23.68 -0.54 2.68
C LEU A 684 23.61 -1.77 1.79
N ARG A 685 23.40 -1.61 0.50
CA ARG A 685 23.30 -2.72 -0.45
C ARG A 685 24.11 -2.45 -1.71
N ALA A 686 24.76 -3.49 -2.21
CA ALA A 686 25.45 -3.52 -3.48
C ALA A 686 24.97 -4.70 -4.31
N ASP A 687 24.57 -4.43 -5.55
CA ASP A 687 24.12 -5.45 -6.51
C ASP A 687 25.10 -5.50 -7.67
N LYS A 688 25.49 -6.71 -8.07
CA LYS A 688 26.30 -6.97 -9.27
C LYS A 688 25.64 -8.05 -10.10
N SER A 689 25.42 -7.78 -11.39
CA SER A 689 24.87 -8.76 -12.33
C SER A 689 25.93 -9.10 -13.40
N TRP A 690 25.88 -10.36 -13.84
CA TRP A 690 26.62 -10.87 -15.01
C TRP A 690 25.59 -11.37 -16.01
N LEU A 691 25.73 -10.91 -17.25
CA LEU A 691 24.85 -11.28 -18.35
C LEU A 691 25.56 -12.33 -19.20
N PHE A 692 24.98 -13.51 -19.30
CA PHE A 692 25.40 -14.59 -20.18
C PHE A 692 24.45 -14.67 -21.38
N ARG A 693 24.77 -15.47 -22.37
CA ARG A 693 24.00 -15.52 -23.62
C ARG A 693 22.51 -15.88 -23.43
N LYS A 694 22.18 -16.71 -22.43
CA LYS A 694 20.81 -17.21 -22.18
C LYS A 694 20.30 -17.01 -20.76
N TRP A 695 21.13 -16.49 -19.87
CA TRP A 695 20.79 -16.35 -18.48
C TRP A 695 21.55 -15.20 -17.84
N LYS A 696 21.07 -14.74 -16.71
CA LYS A 696 21.67 -13.69 -15.91
C LYS A 696 21.87 -14.20 -14.49
N LEU A 697 23.04 -13.99 -13.94
CA LEU A 697 23.37 -14.17 -12.53
C LEU A 697 23.43 -12.81 -11.85
N SER A 698 22.78 -12.67 -10.71
CA SER A 698 22.89 -11.49 -9.85
C SER A 698 23.38 -11.92 -8.47
N LEU A 699 24.39 -11.23 -7.99
CA LEU A 699 24.87 -11.30 -6.61
C LEU A 699 24.51 -10.00 -5.93
N TYR A 700 23.94 -10.06 -4.76
CA TYR A 700 23.72 -8.90 -3.92
C TYR A 700 24.27 -9.12 -2.52
N GLY A 701 24.99 -8.12 -2.03
CA GLY A 701 25.50 -8.05 -0.67
C GLY A 701 24.83 -6.89 0.06
N GLU A 702 24.47 -7.09 1.30
CA GLU A 702 23.82 -6.08 2.12
C GLU A 702 24.43 -6.06 3.52
N LEU A 703 24.57 -4.86 4.08
CA LEU A 703 24.90 -4.66 5.48
C LEU A 703 23.69 -4.01 6.15
N LEU A 704 22.94 -4.81 6.90
CA LEU A 704 21.79 -4.38 7.67
C LEU A 704 22.27 -3.67 8.93
N ASN A 705 21.56 -2.61 9.34
CA ASN A 705 21.87 -1.82 10.53
C ASN A 705 23.36 -1.48 10.62
N ALA A 706 23.91 -0.88 9.56
CA ALA A 706 25.34 -0.55 9.46
C ALA A 706 25.86 0.34 10.59
N THR A 707 25.00 1.08 11.26
CA THR A 707 25.29 1.89 12.45
C THR A 707 25.42 1.07 13.72
N ASN A 708 24.97 -0.19 13.68
CA ASN A 708 24.89 -1.09 14.86
C ASN A 708 24.14 -0.47 16.05
N HIS A 709 23.10 0.33 15.75
CA HIS A 709 22.29 0.91 16.81
C HIS A 709 21.45 -0.17 17.51
N ASP A 710 21.36 -0.11 18.83
CA ASP A 710 20.56 -1.05 19.65
C ASP A 710 19.07 -0.66 19.58
N ASN A 711 18.37 -1.19 18.57
CA ASN A 711 16.96 -0.97 18.33
C ASN A 711 16.11 -1.86 19.25
N ARG A 712 15.96 -1.46 20.51
CA ARG A 712 15.12 -2.18 21.46
C ARG A 712 13.65 -2.05 21.09
N ARG A 713 12.94 -3.16 21.13
CA ARG A 713 11.51 -3.24 20.87
C ARG A 713 10.77 -3.71 22.13
N PHE A 714 9.55 -3.21 22.29
CA PHE A 714 8.67 -3.66 23.35
C PHE A 714 8.12 -5.05 23.03
N ALA A 715 8.32 -6.01 23.92
CA ALA A 715 7.81 -7.37 23.77
C ALA A 715 6.61 -7.65 24.68
N GLY A 716 6.45 -6.92 25.76
CA GLY A 716 5.31 -7.09 26.65
C GLY A 716 5.53 -6.56 28.06
N LEU A 717 4.44 -6.52 28.82
CA LEU A 717 4.43 -6.31 30.27
C LEU A 717 3.97 -7.62 30.92
N GLY A 718 4.72 -8.12 31.86
CA GLY A 718 4.35 -9.29 32.66
C GLY A 718 4.44 -8.98 34.14
N PHE A 719 3.65 -9.68 34.97
CA PHE A 719 3.76 -9.62 36.43
C PHE A 719 4.60 -10.80 36.90
N ASN A 720 5.70 -10.51 37.60
CA ASN A 720 6.50 -11.53 38.24
C ASN A 720 5.93 -11.82 39.65
N SER A 721 5.33 -12.96 39.83
CA SER A 721 4.69 -13.36 41.09
C SER A 721 5.67 -13.54 42.23
N THR A 722 6.93 -13.84 41.96
CA THR A 722 8.00 -13.99 42.97
C THR A 722 8.47 -12.65 43.47
N THR A 723 8.76 -11.68 42.60
CA THR A 723 9.23 -10.35 42.99
C THR A 723 8.10 -9.36 43.27
N LYS A 724 6.84 -9.73 42.97
CA LYS A 724 5.64 -8.87 43.08
C LYS A 724 5.75 -7.58 42.26
N GLN A 725 6.47 -7.59 41.15
CA GLN A 725 6.73 -6.43 40.33
C GLN A 725 6.27 -6.68 38.87
N PHE A 726 5.85 -5.60 38.22
CA PHE A 726 5.69 -5.60 36.77
C PHE A 726 7.07 -5.54 36.11
N VAL A 727 7.30 -6.41 35.14
CA VAL A 727 8.52 -6.50 34.36
C VAL A 727 8.20 -6.12 32.92
N LEU A 728 8.97 -5.15 32.42
CA LEU A 728 8.94 -4.78 30.99
C LEU A 728 9.88 -5.73 30.23
N PHE A 729 9.31 -6.48 29.28
CA PHE A 729 10.09 -7.32 28.39
C PHE A 729 10.45 -6.51 27.14
N THR A 730 11.72 -6.51 26.79
CA THR A 730 12.22 -5.91 25.55
C THR A 730 13.06 -6.92 24.79
N ASN A 731 12.93 -6.96 23.48
CA ASN A 731 13.80 -7.71 22.59
C ASN A 731 14.71 -6.74 21.84
N ASN A 732 15.92 -7.18 21.49
CA ASN A 732 16.84 -6.39 20.68
C ASN A 732 16.41 -6.44 19.21
N GLY A 733 16.72 -5.39 18.46
CA GLY A 733 16.64 -5.37 17.02
C GLY A 733 17.78 -6.18 16.35
N ILE A 734 17.86 -6.12 15.04
CA ILE A 734 18.94 -6.75 14.27
C ILE A 734 20.24 -5.97 14.52
N PRO A 735 21.34 -6.63 14.96
CA PRO A 735 22.65 -5.98 15.02
C PRO A 735 23.19 -5.71 13.61
N ALA A 736 24.37 -5.07 13.52
CA ALA A 736 25.06 -4.92 12.23
C ALA A 736 25.29 -6.31 11.60
N THR A 737 24.55 -6.62 10.54
CA THR A 737 24.49 -7.98 9.98
C THR A 737 24.84 -7.93 8.50
N PRO A 738 26.01 -8.45 8.10
CA PRO A 738 26.33 -8.66 6.69
C PRO A 738 25.51 -9.85 6.13
N THR A 739 24.94 -9.66 4.95
CA THR A 739 24.13 -10.67 4.29
C THR A 739 24.50 -10.76 2.81
N VAL A 740 24.19 -11.89 2.20
CA VAL A 740 24.43 -12.14 0.78
C VAL A 740 23.31 -12.97 0.19
N GLY A 741 22.98 -12.74 -1.07
CA GLY A 741 22.04 -13.55 -1.81
C GLY A 741 22.38 -13.62 -3.29
N LEU A 742 21.85 -14.63 -3.94
CA LEU A 742 22.01 -14.94 -5.36
C LEU A 742 20.64 -14.96 -6.03
N ALA A 743 20.58 -14.47 -7.27
CA ALA A 743 19.42 -14.63 -8.11
C ALA A 743 19.81 -15.04 -9.53
N PHE A 744 18.99 -15.87 -10.14
CA PHE A 744 19.18 -16.42 -11.48
C PHE A 744 17.95 -16.08 -12.33
N ASP A 745 18.14 -15.55 -13.51
CA ASP A 745 17.10 -15.31 -14.51
C ASP A 745 17.44 -16.12 -15.79
N PHE A 746 16.47 -16.90 -16.33
CA PHE A 746 16.63 -17.74 -17.53
C PHE A 746 15.65 -17.33 -18.61
#